data_6d1958fc2eb6d969f27554b70604d9ef
#
_entry.id   6d1958fc2eb6d969f27554b70604d9ef
#
_cell.length_a   1.000
_cell.length_b   1.000
_cell.length_c   1.000
_cell.angle_alpha   90.00
_cell.angle_beta   90.00
_cell.angle_gamma   90.00
#
_symmetry.space_group_name_H-M   'P 1'
#
loop_
_entity.id
_entity.type
_entity.pdbx_description
1 polymer ?
#
loop_
_entity_poly.entity_id
_entity_poly.type
_entity_poly.pdbx_seq_one_letter_code
_entity_poly.pdbx_strand_id
1 'polypeptide(L)'
;MPLLRRLLAATVESRAGRVLVSRSPAPRAAPGAPPLATPAVARLSAKGKFLFVGDEKLYVRGVTYGAFEPDGQGHEYHDVGKIERDFADMAAHGINTVRIPHTMPPRTLLDIAQRHGLHVMVGLSAEQYVGYLIDRRNAPDIEALIRGKVRSCAGHPALLCYALGNEIPASVARWLGTRRVERYLRRLFQVVKEEDPEGLVTYVNYPTTEYLRLPFLDLVCFNVYLESQDRFEAYLARLQNIAADRPLVMSELGLDSLRHGESAQARSLDWQVRTAFAAGCAGVFVFSWTDEWYRHGQEVGEWAFGLTRADRSPKAALEAVREAFAQVPFWPELPWPRVSVVVCTHNGSRTIRDCLAGLQRLAYPDYEVIVVDDGSTDDTAAIVRQHPVRLIQTVNRGLAKARNTGLEAATGEIIAYLDDDAYPDPHWLTYLAATFLSTAHAAVGGPNVAPAGDGAVADCVARAPGGPVHVLLTDREAEHIPGCNMAFRKARLEAIGGFDGQFRVAGDDVDVCWRLRERGWTLGFHPAGMVWHHRRNSIRAYWKQQIGYGRAEAMLERKWPEKYNGPGHVRWAGRIYGSGLPAVFSWGRSRVYHGIWGLAPYQSLYEPAPSLLSSLPRMPEWYLIVASLAGLSLLSIAWSPLRLALPLLLLATVPPVALACLGAARARFSDEPRRWAARVGRRLLTAALHLAQPLARLRGRLKEGLTPWRQHGTPAPAPLWSVTTSTWSERWQAHERRLAWLEATMRAEGVCVLRGSGSDCWDLEVRGGFFGAARLLLAVEDHPGGQLVRLRSWPDVPARGPLFMLGCAALAWGAARDQATLAAVALGVCALFVALRGVEQCTAAMATIRRAFRRLSKGDC
;
A
#
# COMPACT_ATOMS: atom_id res chain seq x y z
N MET A 1 16.33 2.37 -13.81
CA MET A 1 16.86 1.19 -14.52
C MET A 1 17.96 1.45 -15.59
N PRO A 2 18.42 2.69 -15.91
CA PRO A 2 19.51 2.87 -16.89
C PRO A 2 20.83 2.25 -16.47
N LEU A 3 21.16 2.24 -15.18
CA LEU A 3 22.42 1.66 -14.67
C LEU A 3 22.36 0.13 -14.64
N LEU A 4 21.25 -0.44 -14.25
CA LEU A 4 21.02 -1.90 -14.31
C LEU A 4 21.05 -2.39 -15.76
N ARG A 5 20.51 -1.60 -16.71
CA ARG A 5 20.62 -1.86 -18.17
C ARG A 5 22.05 -1.79 -18.66
N ARG A 6 22.86 -0.82 -18.19
CA ARG A 6 24.28 -0.71 -18.57
C ARG A 6 25.12 -1.83 -17.96
N LEU A 7 24.84 -2.24 -16.74
CA LEU A 7 25.52 -3.36 -16.09
C LEU A 7 25.14 -4.71 -16.72
N LEU A 8 23.86 -4.92 -17.09
CA LEU A 8 23.41 -6.11 -17.79
C LEU A 8 23.93 -6.19 -19.23
N ALA A 9 24.02 -5.06 -19.95
CA ALA A 9 24.56 -5.01 -21.31
C ALA A 9 26.08 -5.23 -21.34
N ALA A 10 26.83 -4.67 -20.37
CA ALA A 10 28.29 -4.83 -20.31
C ALA A 10 28.73 -6.27 -20.00
N THR A 11 27.86 -7.11 -19.43
CA THR A 11 28.19 -8.50 -19.08
C THR A 11 28.05 -9.48 -20.26
N VAL A 12 27.23 -9.12 -21.25
CA VAL A 12 27.04 -9.93 -22.46
C VAL A 12 28.24 -9.82 -23.40
N GLU A 13 28.99 -8.69 -23.38
CA GLU A 13 30.16 -8.49 -24.25
C GLU A 13 31.48 -8.98 -23.64
N SER A 14 31.58 -9.32 -22.35
CA SER A 14 32.88 -9.56 -21.69
C SER A 14 33.22 -11.03 -21.42
N ARG A 15 32.44 -12.00 -21.87
CA ARG A 15 32.77 -13.44 -21.66
C ARG A 15 33.21 -14.23 -22.89
N ALA A 16 34.36 -13.83 -23.42
CA ALA A 16 35.24 -14.77 -24.18
C ALA A 16 36.56 -14.95 -23.41
N GLY A 17 36.50 -15.46 -22.19
CA GLY A 17 37.70 -15.72 -21.37
C GLY A 17 37.47 -16.78 -20.31
N ARG A 18 38.11 -17.95 -20.48
CA ARG A 18 38.05 -19.08 -19.54
C ARG A 18 38.56 -18.70 -18.14
N VAL A 19 37.81 -19.10 -17.09
CA VAL A 19 38.34 -19.17 -15.73
C VAL A 19 38.11 -20.58 -15.17
N LEU A 20 39.20 -21.18 -14.73
CA LEU A 20 39.25 -22.44 -13.99
C LEU A 20 38.72 -22.27 -12.57
N VAL A 21 37.73 -23.08 -12.18
CA VAL A 21 37.16 -23.10 -10.81
C VAL A 21 37.87 -24.17 -9.99
N SER A 22 38.50 -23.77 -8.89
CA SER A 22 38.99 -24.68 -7.85
C SER A 22 37.85 -25.12 -6.95
N ARG A 23 37.66 -26.41 -6.78
CA ARG A 23 36.68 -27.02 -5.87
C ARG A 23 37.23 -27.05 -4.43
N SER A 24 36.52 -26.51 -3.50
CA SER A 24 36.69 -26.78 -2.06
C SER A 24 35.85 -27.99 -1.63
N PRO A 25 36.32 -28.83 -0.71
CA PRO A 25 35.66 -30.08 -0.37
C PRO A 25 34.52 -29.88 0.64
N ALA A 26 33.48 -30.69 0.49
CA ALA A 26 32.31 -30.73 1.38
C ALA A 26 32.67 -31.32 2.77
N PRO A 27 32.00 -30.91 3.83
CA PRO A 27 32.24 -31.49 5.15
C PRO A 27 31.67 -32.90 5.30
N ARG A 28 32.46 -33.81 5.90
CA ARG A 28 32.09 -35.19 6.21
C ARG A 28 31.03 -35.25 7.32
N ALA A 29 30.00 -36.06 7.09
CA ALA A 29 28.98 -36.39 8.08
C ALA A 29 29.53 -37.31 9.18
N ALA A 30 29.12 -37.06 10.44
CA ALA A 30 29.37 -37.95 11.56
C ALA A 30 28.34 -39.06 11.62
N PRO A 31 28.68 -40.29 12.03
CA PRO A 31 27.76 -41.39 12.10
C PRO A 31 27.06 -41.47 13.46
N GLY A 32 25.74 -41.74 13.46
CA GLY A 32 25.00 -42.25 14.59
C GLY A 32 23.96 -41.30 15.23
N ALA A 33 22.82 -41.11 14.55
CA ALA A 33 21.59 -40.68 15.20
C ALA A 33 20.47 -41.69 14.93
N PRO A 34 19.54 -41.92 15.88
CA PRO A 34 18.42 -42.84 15.70
C PRO A 34 17.48 -42.41 14.59
N PRO A 35 16.68 -43.30 13.97
CA PRO A 35 15.81 -42.92 12.87
C PRO A 35 14.78 -41.90 13.34
N LEU A 36 14.93 -40.68 12.83
CA LEU A 36 13.95 -39.59 12.97
C LEU A 36 12.63 -40.04 12.32
N ALA A 37 11.53 -39.90 13.09
CA ALA A 37 10.20 -39.96 12.55
C ALA A 37 10.15 -39.11 11.26
N THR A 38 9.58 -39.66 10.19
CA THR A 38 9.42 -39.03 8.89
C THR A 38 8.83 -37.63 9.13
N PRO A 39 9.54 -36.51 8.83
CA PRO A 39 8.98 -35.19 9.05
C PRO A 39 7.72 -35.09 8.20
N ALA A 40 6.62 -34.66 8.81
CA ALA A 40 5.41 -34.31 8.06
C ALA A 40 5.86 -33.32 6.95
N VAL A 41 5.64 -33.71 5.68
CA VAL A 41 6.05 -32.89 4.53
C VAL A 41 5.40 -31.52 4.69
N ALA A 42 6.22 -30.49 4.87
CA ALA A 42 5.76 -29.14 5.12
C ALA A 42 4.97 -28.66 3.89
N ARG A 43 3.68 -28.32 4.09
CA ARG A 43 2.82 -27.86 3.02
C ARG A 43 3.21 -26.44 2.58
N LEU A 44 2.96 -26.17 1.31
CA LEU A 44 3.10 -24.83 0.72
C LEU A 44 2.10 -23.85 1.34
N SER A 45 2.57 -22.66 1.65
CA SER A 45 1.78 -21.58 2.24
C SER A 45 2.11 -20.24 1.60
N ALA A 46 1.11 -19.35 1.53
CA ALA A 46 1.30 -17.96 1.13
C ALA A 46 1.46 -17.10 2.40
N LYS A 47 2.64 -16.51 2.58
CA LYS A 47 2.91 -15.60 3.69
C LYS A 47 3.30 -14.24 3.12
N GLY A 48 2.43 -13.23 3.27
CA GLY A 48 2.63 -11.90 2.67
C GLY A 48 2.79 -11.98 1.14
N LYS A 49 3.85 -11.40 0.62
CA LYS A 49 4.13 -11.30 -0.82
C LYS A 49 4.75 -12.55 -1.44
N PHE A 50 5.04 -13.60 -0.67
CA PHE A 50 5.80 -14.75 -1.11
C PHE A 50 5.18 -16.09 -0.74
N LEU A 51 5.68 -17.13 -1.37
CA LEU A 51 5.35 -18.52 -1.09
C LEU A 51 6.43 -19.15 -0.21
N PHE A 52 6.03 -20.10 0.65
CA PHE A 52 6.91 -20.76 1.60
C PHE A 52 6.62 -22.25 1.67
N VAL A 53 7.67 -23.04 1.82
CA VAL A 53 7.62 -24.44 2.23
C VAL A 53 8.12 -24.49 3.69
N GLY A 54 7.22 -24.65 4.64
CA GLY A 54 7.57 -24.43 6.05
C GLY A 54 7.97 -22.97 6.29
N ASP A 55 9.22 -22.74 6.67
CA ASP A 55 9.80 -21.42 6.89
C ASP A 55 10.76 -20.97 5.77
N GLU A 56 11.01 -21.82 4.80
CA GLU A 56 11.85 -21.48 3.65
C GLU A 56 11.04 -20.81 2.54
N LYS A 57 11.55 -19.68 2.04
CA LYS A 57 10.93 -18.94 0.94
C LYS A 57 11.13 -19.69 -0.37
N LEU A 58 10.01 -19.89 -1.09
CA LEU A 58 10.02 -20.48 -2.42
C LEU A 58 9.83 -19.40 -3.49
N TYR A 59 10.81 -19.24 -4.37
CA TYR A 59 10.63 -18.58 -5.65
C TYR A 59 10.23 -19.61 -6.71
N VAL A 60 9.03 -19.44 -7.30
CA VAL A 60 8.57 -20.33 -8.37
C VAL A 60 9.36 -20.06 -9.65
N ARG A 61 10.15 -21.02 -10.07
CA ARG A 61 10.90 -21.08 -11.33
C ARG A 61 10.23 -22.11 -12.20
N GLY A 62 9.20 -21.68 -12.91
CA GLY A 62 8.24 -22.59 -13.51
C GLY A 62 8.26 -22.61 -15.03
N VAL A 63 7.65 -23.65 -15.58
CA VAL A 63 7.38 -23.81 -17.00
C VAL A 63 6.00 -24.43 -17.20
N THR A 64 5.32 -24.05 -18.28
CA THR A 64 4.04 -24.68 -18.69
C THR A 64 4.33 -25.97 -19.45
N TYR A 65 3.59 -27.04 -19.12
CA TYR A 65 3.74 -28.38 -19.68
C TYR A 65 2.42 -28.95 -20.22
N GLY A 66 2.38 -29.26 -21.51
CA GLY A 66 1.16 -29.68 -22.21
C GLY A 66 0.28 -28.47 -22.57
N ALA A 67 -0.77 -28.62 -23.33
CA ALA A 67 -1.56 -29.79 -23.69
C ALA A 67 -0.88 -30.68 -24.76
N PHE A 68 -0.92 -32.01 -24.59
CA PHE A 68 -0.40 -33.00 -25.54
C PHE A 68 -1.55 -33.73 -26.25
N GLU A 69 -1.21 -34.49 -27.29
CA GLU A 69 -2.17 -35.35 -27.97
C GLU A 69 -2.67 -36.44 -27.02
N PRO A 70 -4.01 -36.55 -26.82
CA PRO A 70 -4.56 -37.58 -25.95
C PRO A 70 -4.50 -38.96 -26.58
N ASP A 71 -4.38 -39.98 -25.75
CA ASP A 71 -4.52 -41.38 -26.16
C ASP A 71 -5.95 -41.72 -26.61
N GLY A 72 -6.16 -42.96 -27.06
CA GLY A 72 -7.49 -43.44 -27.45
C GLY A 72 -8.55 -43.45 -26.34
N GLN A 73 -8.17 -43.14 -25.08
CA GLN A 73 -9.05 -42.97 -23.91
C GLN A 73 -9.22 -41.53 -23.51
N GLY A 74 -8.56 -40.61 -24.18
CA GLY A 74 -8.63 -39.17 -23.93
C GLY A 74 -7.65 -38.67 -22.85
N HIS A 75 -6.62 -39.43 -22.50
CA HIS A 75 -5.61 -39.03 -21.52
C HIS A 75 -4.41 -38.35 -22.19
N GLU A 76 -4.22 -37.05 -21.93
CA GLU A 76 -3.10 -36.27 -22.48
C GLU A 76 -1.72 -36.63 -21.89
N TYR A 77 -1.67 -37.11 -20.65
CA TYR A 77 -0.45 -37.44 -19.92
C TYR A 77 -0.28 -38.97 -19.77
N HIS A 78 -0.39 -39.71 -20.88
CA HIS A 78 -0.34 -41.16 -20.92
C HIS A 78 1.10 -41.74 -21.01
N ASP A 79 2.05 -41.04 -21.64
CA ASP A 79 3.44 -41.46 -21.77
C ASP A 79 4.26 -41.13 -20.50
N VAL A 80 4.24 -42.07 -19.55
CA VAL A 80 4.97 -41.94 -18.28
C VAL A 80 6.48 -41.77 -18.50
N GLY A 81 7.05 -42.50 -19.51
CA GLY A 81 8.49 -42.41 -19.81
C GLY A 81 8.91 -41.07 -20.37
N LYS A 82 8.04 -40.42 -21.15
CA LYS A 82 8.26 -39.05 -21.65
C LYS A 82 8.20 -38.06 -20.52
N ILE A 83 7.20 -38.14 -19.64
CA ILE A 83 7.05 -37.28 -18.47
C ILE A 83 8.26 -37.39 -17.55
N GLU A 84 8.75 -38.60 -17.29
CA GLU A 84 9.92 -38.84 -16.42
C GLU A 84 11.18 -38.16 -16.97
N ARG A 85 11.43 -38.28 -18.28
CA ARG A 85 12.59 -37.63 -18.94
C ARG A 85 12.46 -36.11 -18.95
N ASP A 86 11.29 -35.58 -19.31
CA ASP A 86 11.04 -34.14 -19.35
C ASP A 86 11.19 -33.51 -17.95
N PHE A 87 10.69 -34.16 -16.88
CA PHE A 87 10.78 -33.64 -15.52
C PHE A 87 12.21 -33.71 -14.95
N ALA A 88 12.96 -34.78 -15.29
CA ALA A 88 14.37 -34.87 -14.94
C ALA A 88 15.17 -33.73 -15.57
N ASP A 89 14.92 -33.46 -16.86
CA ASP A 89 15.61 -32.40 -17.62
C ASP A 89 15.21 -31.00 -17.09
N MET A 90 13.94 -30.76 -16.81
CA MET A 90 13.48 -29.52 -16.16
C MET A 90 14.20 -29.28 -14.83
N ALA A 91 14.28 -30.28 -13.96
CA ALA A 91 14.97 -30.17 -12.68
C ALA A 91 16.47 -29.87 -12.84
N ALA A 92 17.13 -30.50 -13.83
CA ALA A 92 18.53 -30.26 -14.15
C ALA A 92 18.81 -28.81 -14.63
N HIS A 93 17.80 -28.16 -15.22
CA HIS A 93 17.89 -26.76 -15.68
C HIS A 93 17.36 -25.76 -14.62
N GLY A 94 17.18 -26.19 -13.35
CA GLY A 94 16.82 -25.30 -12.24
C GLY A 94 15.36 -24.89 -12.20
N ILE A 95 14.50 -25.55 -13.00
CA ILE A 95 13.05 -25.44 -12.90
C ILE A 95 12.60 -26.21 -11.65
N ASN A 96 11.73 -25.64 -10.84
CA ASN A 96 11.21 -26.26 -9.62
C ASN A 96 9.68 -26.41 -9.63
N THR A 97 9.02 -25.96 -10.67
CA THR A 97 7.54 -25.99 -10.73
C THR A 97 7.07 -26.18 -12.17
N VAL A 98 6.03 -26.99 -12.32
CA VAL A 98 5.36 -27.26 -13.58
C VAL A 98 3.92 -26.75 -13.51
N ARG A 99 3.46 -26.08 -14.57
CA ARG A 99 2.07 -25.64 -14.69
C ARG A 99 1.33 -26.48 -15.72
N ILE A 100 0.21 -27.04 -15.34
CA ILE A 100 -0.72 -27.79 -16.20
C ILE A 100 -2.03 -26.99 -16.30
N PRO A 101 -2.26 -26.27 -17.44
CA PRO A 101 -3.29 -25.24 -17.48
C PRO A 101 -4.71 -25.75 -17.71
N HIS A 102 -4.90 -26.77 -18.58
CA HIS A 102 -6.20 -27.06 -19.18
C HIS A 102 -6.80 -28.43 -18.86
N THR A 103 -5.98 -29.37 -18.43
CA THR A 103 -6.37 -30.76 -18.19
C THR A 103 -5.93 -31.21 -16.81
N MET A 104 -6.74 -32.03 -16.15
CA MET A 104 -6.34 -32.61 -14.86
C MET A 104 -5.20 -33.61 -15.08
N PRO A 105 -4.06 -33.41 -14.42
CA PRO A 105 -2.98 -34.40 -14.45
C PRO A 105 -3.38 -35.66 -13.70
N PRO A 106 -2.97 -36.85 -14.16
CA PRO A 106 -3.09 -38.06 -13.38
C PRO A 106 -2.21 -37.99 -12.12
N ARG A 107 -2.58 -38.72 -11.07
CA ARG A 107 -1.81 -38.73 -9.81
C ARG A 107 -0.36 -39.19 -10.02
N THR A 108 -0.12 -40.11 -10.96
CA THR A 108 1.22 -40.55 -11.35
C THR A 108 2.14 -39.42 -11.82
N LEU A 109 1.59 -38.39 -12.49
CA LEU A 109 2.38 -37.21 -12.88
C LEU A 109 2.84 -36.42 -11.65
N LEU A 110 1.97 -36.26 -10.64
CA LEU A 110 2.34 -35.62 -9.37
C LEU A 110 3.40 -36.42 -8.61
N ASP A 111 3.29 -37.78 -8.62
CA ASP A 111 4.29 -38.67 -8.03
C ASP A 111 5.66 -38.50 -8.72
N ILE A 112 5.68 -38.40 -10.05
CA ILE A 112 6.90 -38.13 -10.83
C ILE A 112 7.48 -36.75 -10.46
N ALA A 113 6.64 -35.72 -10.42
CA ALA A 113 7.05 -34.37 -10.02
C ALA A 113 7.72 -34.38 -8.63
N GLN A 114 7.12 -35.10 -7.67
CA GLN A 114 7.68 -35.22 -6.32
C GLN A 114 9.06 -35.89 -6.33
N ARG A 115 9.27 -36.94 -7.13
CA ARG A 115 10.59 -37.65 -7.23
C ARG A 115 11.68 -36.73 -7.72
N HIS A 116 11.34 -35.79 -8.63
CA HIS A 116 12.29 -34.81 -9.19
C HIS A 116 12.33 -33.48 -8.42
N GLY A 117 11.65 -33.38 -7.26
CA GLY A 117 11.60 -32.13 -6.44
C GLY A 117 10.83 -31.00 -7.10
N LEU A 118 9.90 -31.33 -8.02
CA LEU A 118 9.07 -30.35 -8.71
C LEU A 118 7.72 -30.19 -8.01
N HIS A 119 7.21 -28.96 -8.01
CA HIS A 119 5.83 -28.68 -7.64
C HIS A 119 4.93 -28.57 -8.87
N VAL A 120 3.61 -28.75 -8.71
CA VAL A 120 2.66 -28.70 -9.81
C VAL A 120 1.53 -27.71 -9.51
N MET A 121 1.34 -26.74 -10.41
CA MET A 121 0.16 -25.90 -10.46
C MET A 121 -0.91 -26.55 -11.33
N VAL A 122 -2.04 -26.93 -10.72
CA VAL A 122 -3.09 -27.73 -11.37
C VAL A 122 -4.24 -26.84 -11.84
N GLY A 123 -4.55 -26.88 -13.15
CA GLY A 123 -5.68 -26.17 -13.75
C GLY A 123 -7.00 -26.95 -13.58
N LEU A 124 -7.99 -26.31 -12.94
CA LEU A 124 -9.34 -26.86 -12.81
C LEU A 124 -10.25 -26.58 -14.01
N SER A 125 -9.79 -25.69 -14.91
CA SER A 125 -10.41 -25.35 -16.20
C SER A 125 -11.87 -24.89 -16.11
N ALA A 126 -12.20 -24.10 -15.09
CA ALA A 126 -13.55 -23.58 -14.90
C ALA A 126 -14.01 -22.59 -15.98
N GLU A 127 -13.07 -22.02 -16.75
CA GLU A 127 -13.36 -21.17 -17.93
C GLU A 127 -14.17 -21.91 -18.99
N GLN A 128 -14.02 -23.23 -19.10
CA GLN A 128 -14.78 -24.05 -20.05
C GLN A 128 -16.28 -24.11 -19.71
N TYR A 129 -16.64 -23.89 -18.45
CA TYR A 129 -18.01 -23.96 -17.96
C TYR A 129 -18.70 -22.60 -17.83
N VAL A 130 -18.00 -21.51 -18.07
CA VAL A 130 -18.54 -20.15 -17.88
C VAL A 130 -19.73 -19.85 -18.79
N GLY A 131 -19.79 -20.49 -19.96
CA GLY A 131 -20.91 -20.39 -20.90
C GLY A 131 -22.25 -20.87 -20.32
N TYR A 132 -22.23 -21.85 -19.44
CA TYR A 132 -23.44 -22.35 -18.75
C TYR A 132 -24.03 -21.34 -17.74
N LEU A 133 -23.34 -20.28 -17.43
CA LEU A 133 -23.96 -19.16 -16.70
C LEU A 133 -24.96 -18.39 -17.59
N ILE A 134 -24.85 -18.49 -18.91
CA ILE A 134 -25.75 -17.86 -19.88
C ILE A 134 -26.95 -18.78 -20.13
N ASP A 135 -26.67 -20.04 -20.49
CA ASP A 135 -27.68 -21.06 -20.72
C ASP A 135 -27.51 -22.23 -19.79
N ARG A 136 -28.50 -22.41 -18.90
CA ARG A 136 -28.47 -23.44 -17.84
C ARG A 136 -29.10 -24.75 -18.26
N ARG A 137 -29.71 -24.86 -19.45
CA ARG A 137 -30.57 -26.01 -19.84
C ARG A 137 -29.84 -27.35 -19.83
N ASN A 138 -28.56 -27.36 -20.16
CA ASN A 138 -27.73 -28.58 -20.16
C ASN A 138 -26.46 -28.39 -19.31
N ALA A 139 -26.50 -27.53 -18.31
CA ALA A 139 -25.35 -27.30 -17.44
C ALA A 139 -25.05 -28.55 -16.63
N PRO A 140 -23.79 -29.06 -16.68
CA PRO A 140 -23.35 -30.09 -15.76
C PRO A 140 -23.34 -29.56 -14.32
N ASP A 141 -23.30 -30.45 -13.35
CA ASP A 141 -23.01 -30.04 -11.98
C ASP A 141 -21.53 -29.63 -11.87
N ILE A 142 -21.28 -28.33 -12.14
CA ILE A 142 -19.94 -27.76 -12.15
C ILE A 142 -19.25 -27.91 -10.79
N GLU A 143 -20.01 -27.79 -9.69
CA GLU A 143 -19.44 -27.94 -8.34
C GLU A 143 -19.00 -29.38 -8.09
N ALA A 144 -19.81 -30.35 -8.48
CA ALA A 144 -19.45 -31.78 -8.35
C ALA A 144 -18.22 -32.12 -9.20
N LEU A 145 -18.12 -31.58 -10.43
CA LEU A 145 -16.94 -31.74 -11.29
C LEU A 145 -15.66 -31.16 -10.63
N ILE A 146 -15.74 -29.94 -10.13
CA ILE A 146 -14.60 -29.31 -9.44
C ILE A 146 -14.21 -30.08 -8.17
N ARG A 147 -15.17 -30.55 -7.37
CA ARG A 147 -14.90 -31.40 -6.20
C ARG A 147 -14.18 -32.70 -6.59
N GLY A 148 -14.63 -33.36 -7.65
CA GLY A 148 -13.97 -34.56 -8.18
C GLY A 148 -12.51 -34.30 -8.57
N LYS A 149 -12.28 -33.20 -9.30
CA LYS A 149 -10.92 -32.76 -9.69
C LYS A 149 -10.03 -32.47 -8.48
N VAL A 150 -10.52 -31.77 -7.49
CA VAL A 150 -9.76 -31.45 -6.27
C VAL A 150 -9.42 -32.73 -5.50
N ARG A 151 -10.38 -33.61 -5.29
CA ARG A 151 -10.17 -34.89 -4.56
C ARG A 151 -9.09 -35.77 -5.18
N SER A 152 -8.90 -35.73 -6.51
CA SER A 152 -7.89 -36.55 -7.20
C SER A 152 -6.46 -36.17 -6.84
N CYS A 153 -6.19 -34.91 -6.43
CA CYS A 153 -4.85 -34.42 -6.13
C CYS A 153 -4.70 -33.76 -4.74
N ALA A 154 -5.80 -33.65 -3.97
CA ALA A 154 -5.77 -33.05 -2.64
C ALA A 154 -4.76 -33.73 -1.72
N GLY A 155 -4.02 -32.92 -0.98
CA GLY A 155 -3.01 -33.39 -0.01
C GLY A 155 -1.72 -33.93 -0.63
N HIS A 156 -1.55 -33.89 -1.95
CA HIS A 156 -0.31 -34.34 -2.58
C HIS A 156 0.86 -33.40 -2.30
N PRO A 157 2.06 -33.89 -1.89
CA PRO A 157 3.20 -33.02 -1.56
C PRO A 157 3.70 -32.15 -2.71
N ALA A 158 3.59 -32.62 -3.94
CA ALA A 158 3.98 -31.86 -5.14
C ALA A 158 2.97 -30.80 -5.54
N LEU A 159 1.78 -30.74 -4.94
CA LEU A 159 0.77 -29.75 -5.31
C LEU A 159 1.18 -28.35 -4.86
N LEU A 160 1.44 -27.43 -5.81
CA LEU A 160 1.66 -26.02 -5.53
C LEU A 160 0.35 -25.32 -5.18
N CYS A 161 -0.59 -25.32 -6.11
CA CYS A 161 -1.87 -24.66 -5.98
C CYS A 161 -2.87 -25.12 -7.05
N TYR A 162 -4.14 -24.79 -6.84
CA TYR A 162 -5.22 -24.94 -7.81
C TYR A 162 -5.44 -23.62 -8.55
N ALA A 163 -5.41 -23.64 -9.88
CA ALA A 163 -5.91 -22.57 -10.72
C ALA A 163 -7.37 -22.82 -11.09
N LEU A 164 -8.31 -22.01 -10.59
CA LEU A 164 -9.74 -22.16 -10.87
C LEU A 164 -10.03 -22.20 -12.38
N GLY A 165 -9.36 -21.36 -13.12
CA GLY A 165 -9.48 -21.29 -14.58
C GLY A 165 -8.38 -20.42 -15.18
N ASN A 166 -8.30 -20.43 -16.49
CA ASN A 166 -7.36 -19.66 -17.29
C ASN A 166 -8.12 -18.73 -18.24
N GLU A 167 -7.90 -17.43 -18.15
CA GLU A 167 -8.31 -16.41 -19.12
C GLU A 167 -9.76 -16.50 -19.57
N ILE A 168 -10.74 -16.32 -18.68
CA ILE A 168 -12.14 -16.16 -19.12
C ILE A 168 -12.19 -15.06 -20.18
N PRO A 169 -12.68 -15.36 -21.42
CA PRO A 169 -12.66 -14.39 -22.51
C PRO A 169 -13.31 -13.06 -22.13
N ALA A 170 -12.68 -11.95 -22.47
CA ALA A 170 -13.16 -10.61 -22.13
C ALA A 170 -14.57 -10.32 -22.66
N SER A 171 -14.91 -10.85 -23.83
CA SER A 171 -16.26 -10.76 -24.42
C SER A 171 -17.30 -11.45 -23.54
N VAL A 172 -16.99 -12.63 -22.98
CA VAL A 172 -17.86 -13.38 -22.08
C VAL A 172 -17.96 -12.68 -20.72
N ALA A 173 -16.83 -12.20 -20.17
CA ALA A 173 -16.83 -11.43 -18.93
C ALA A 173 -17.65 -10.14 -19.04
N ARG A 174 -17.57 -9.45 -20.17
CA ARG A 174 -18.38 -8.26 -20.49
C ARG A 174 -19.87 -8.60 -20.65
N TRP A 175 -20.21 -9.70 -21.32
CA TRP A 175 -21.58 -10.16 -21.51
C TRP A 175 -22.27 -10.51 -20.19
N LEU A 176 -21.59 -11.26 -19.34
CA LEU A 176 -22.10 -11.69 -18.03
C LEU A 176 -22.13 -10.54 -17.00
N GLY A 177 -21.23 -9.57 -17.15
CA GLY A 177 -20.96 -8.52 -16.19
C GLY A 177 -20.03 -8.97 -15.04
N THR A 178 -19.13 -8.08 -14.67
CA THR A 178 -18.05 -8.28 -13.68
C THR A 178 -18.51 -9.00 -12.41
N ARG A 179 -19.61 -8.53 -11.79
CA ARG A 179 -20.11 -9.09 -10.53
C ARG A 179 -20.56 -10.55 -10.63
N ARG A 180 -21.00 -10.98 -11.80
CA ARG A 180 -21.47 -12.38 -11.99
C ARG A 180 -20.28 -13.31 -12.13
N VAL A 181 -19.25 -12.89 -12.88
CA VAL A 181 -17.99 -13.64 -13.00
C VAL A 181 -17.27 -13.74 -11.65
N GLU A 182 -17.16 -12.63 -10.92
CA GLU A 182 -16.54 -12.61 -9.58
C GLU A 182 -17.28 -13.53 -8.58
N ARG A 183 -18.62 -13.56 -8.62
CA ARG A 183 -19.43 -14.48 -7.78
C ARG A 183 -19.23 -15.93 -8.16
N TYR A 184 -19.15 -16.23 -9.45
CA TYR A 184 -18.89 -17.58 -9.96
C TYR A 184 -17.53 -18.08 -9.45
N LEU A 185 -16.46 -17.34 -9.69
CA LEU A 185 -15.12 -17.69 -9.23
C LEU A 185 -15.05 -17.80 -7.69
N ARG A 186 -15.75 -16.94 -6.97
CA ARG A 186 -15.83 -17.01 -5.50
C ARG A 186 -16.52 -18.29 -5.03
N ARG A 187 -17.57 -18.71 -5.70
CA ARG A 187 -18.25 -19.97 -5.34
C ARG A 187 -17.35 -21.17 -5.57
N LEU A 188 -16.63 -21.20 -6.70
CA LEU A 188 -15.68 -22.28 -6.98
C LEU A 188 -14.51 -22.27 -5.99
N PHE A 189 -14.01 -21.09 -5.61
CA PHE A 189 -13.02 -20.97 -4.53
C PHE A 189 -13.51 -21.64 -3.24
N GLN A 190 -14.76 -21.39 -2.84
CA GLN A 190 -15.35 -22.02 -1.65
C GLN A 190 -15.40 -23.53 -1.78
N VAL A 191 -15.82 -24.02 -2.95
CA VAL A 191 -15.86 -25.47 -3.24
C VAL A 191 -14.47 -26.11 -3.08
N VAL A 192 -13.42 -25.48 -3.60
CA VAL A 192 -12.05 -25.97 -3.44
C VAL A 192 -11.64 -26.00 -1.97
N LYS A 193 -11.92 -24.91 -1.23
CA LYS A 193 -11.59 -24.81 0.21
C LYS A 193 -12.43 -25.73 1.11
N GLU A 194 -13.59 -26.17 0.66
CA GLU A 194 -14.39 -27.20 1.35
C GLU A 194 -13.74 -28.57 1.21
N GLU A 195 -13.12 -28.89 0.07
CA GLU A 195 -12.47 -30.20 -0.19
C GLU A 195 -11.00 -30.22 0.29
N ASP A 196 -10.25 -29.14 0.08
CA ASP A 196 -8.85 -28.98 0.53
C ASP A 196 -8.68 -27.61 1.21
N PRO A 197 -8.95 -27.49 2.51
CA PRO A 197 -8.91 -26.21 3.24
C PRO A 197 -7.54 -25.53 3.22
N GLU A 198 -6.46 -26.28 3.19
CA GLU A 198 -5.09 -25.77 3.20
C GLU A 198 -4.53 -25.55 1.79
N GLY A 199 -5.13 -26.15 0.75
CA GLY A 199 -4.70 -25.99 -0.64
C GLY A 199 -4.76 -24.54 -1.09
N LEU A 200 -3.68 -24.02 -1.69
CA LEU A 200 -3.65 -22.68 -2.25
C LEU A 200 -4.48 -22.59 -3.53
N VAL A 201 -5.20 -21.47 -3.70
CA VAL A 201 -6.15 -21.30 -4.81
C VAL A 201 -5.90 -19.97 -5.52
N THR A 202 -5.82 -20.03 -6.83
CA THR A 202 -5.71 -18.86 -7.70
C THR A 202 -6.67 -18.89 -8.88
N TYR A 203 -6.67 -17.85 -9.66
CA TYR A 203 -7.26 -17.74 -11.00
C TYR A 203 -6.25 -17.06 -11.90
N VAL A 204 -5.98 -17.62 -13.06
CA VAL A 204 -5.04 -17.06 -14.04
C VAL A 204 -5.77 -16.00 -14.84
N ASN A 205 -5.41 -14.76 -14.59
CA ASN A 205 -5.97 -13.58 -15.25
C ASN A 205 -5.04 -13.09 -16.38
N TYR A 206 -5.48 -12.11 -17.14
CA TYR A 206 -4.69 -11.45 -18.19
C TYR A 206 -5.09 -9.98 -18.32
N PRO A 207 -4.29 -9.14 -19.03
CA PRO A 207 -4.50 -7.68 -19.04
C PRO A 207 -5.91 -7.23 -19.44
N THR A 208 -6.57 -7.97 -20.36
CA THR A 208 -7.88 -7.62 -20.87
C THR A 208 -9.00 -7.73 -19.82
N THR A 209 -8.81 -8.52 -18.76
CA THR A 209 -9.78 -8.68 -17.66
C THR A 209 -9.22 -8.29 -16.29
N GLU A 210 -8.18 -7.45 -16.23
CA GLU A 210 -7.54 -7.02 -14.97
C GLU A 210 -8.52 -6.33 -14.01
N TYR A 211 -9.65 -5.81 -14.50
CA TYR A 211 -10.69 -5.17 -13.70
C TYR A 211 -11.50 -6.13 -12.83
N LEU A 212 -11.35 -7.45 -12.99
CA LEU A 212 -11.99 -8.44 -12.12
C LEU A 212 -11.36 -8.39 -10.72
N ARG A 213 -12.20 -8.11 -9.71
CA ARG A 213 -11.76 -8.02 -8.31
C ARG A 213 -11.93 -9.35 -7.61
N LEU A 214 -10.83 -10.07 -7.45
CA LEU A 214 -10.76 -11.40 -6.87
C LEU A 214 -9.98 -11.38 -5.54
N PRO A 215 -10.42 -10.60 -4.53
CA PRO A 215 -9.68 -10.47 -3.28
C PRO A 215 -9.68 -11.76 -2.45
N PHE A 216 -10.51 -12.73 -2.75
CA PHE A 216 -10.62 -14.00 -2.04
C PHE A 216 -9.52 -15.02 -2.39
N LEU A 217 -8.80 -14.85 -3.47
CA LEU A 217 -7.72 -15.74 -3.89
C LEU A 217 -6.51 -15.64 -2.95
N ASP A 218 -5.81 -16.76 -2.77
CA ASP A 218 -4.62 -16.83 -1.91
C ASP A 218 -3.40 -16.18 -2.57
N LEU A 219 -3.26 -16.31 -3.88
CA LEU A 219 -2.24 -15.66 -4.69
C LEU A 219 -2.86 -15.12 -5.99
N VAL A 220 -2.14 -14.23 -6.66
CA VAL A 220 -2.57 -13.54 -7.88
C VAL A 220 -1.70 -14.02 -9.04
N CYS A 221 -2.33 -14.52 -10.11
CA CYS A 221 -1.64 -14.99 -11.30
C CYS A 221 -2.08 -14.20 -12.53
N PHE A 222 -1.11 -13.85 -13.38
CA PHE A 222 -1.34 -13.14 -14.64
C PHE A 222 -0.49 -13.71 -15.77
N ASN A 223 -1.12 -13.86 -16.94
CA ASN A 223 -0.42 -14.10 -18.20
C ASN A 223 -0.10 -12.75 -18.85
N VAL A 224 1.16 -12.50 -19.19
CA VAL A 224 1.59 -11.20 -19.74
C VAL A 224 2.64 -11.37 -20.83
N TYR A 225 2.26 -11.06 -22.07
CA TYR A 225 3.11 -11.12 -23.25
C TYR A 225 3.48 -9.72 -23.73
N LEU A 226 4.36 -9.03 -22.99
CA LEU A 226 4.86 -7.71 -23.35
C LEU A 226 6.30 -7.81 -23.85
N GLU A 227 6.56 -7.28 -25.04
CA GLU A 227 7.85 -7.33 -25.73
C GLU A 227 8.75 -6.13 -25.40
N SER A 228 8.26 -5.16 -24.63
CA SER A 228 9.01 -4.00 -24.14
C SER A 228 9.25 -4.11 -22.65
N GLN A 229 10.51 -4.09 -22.23
CA GLN A 229 10.91 -4.17 -20.83
C GLN A 229 10.31 -3.02 -20.01
N ASP A 230 10.34 -1.77 -20.51
CA ASP A 230 9.78 -0.61 -19.77
C ASP A 230 8.28 -0.75 -19.54
N ARG A 231 7.54 -1.23 -20.55
CA ARG A 231 6.09 -1.47 -20.44
C ARG A 231 5.81 -2.62 -19.47
N PHE A 232 6.61 -3.66 -19.52
CA PHE A 232 6.48 -4.80 -18.62
C PHE A 232 6.74 -4.41 -17.18
N GLU A 233 7.80 -3.66 -16.89
CA GLU A 233 8.10 -3.13 -15.56
C GLU A 233 6.98 -2.24 -15.02
N ALA A 234 6.44 -1.35 -15.86
CA ALA A 234 5.33 -0.47 -15.47
C ALA A 234 4.06 -1.28 -15.16
N TYR A 235 3.80 -2.33 -15.95
CA TYR A 235 2.65 -3.18 -15.75
C TYR A 235 2.80 -4.07 -14.50
N LEU A 236 3.98 -4.61 -14.23
CA LEU A 236 4.28 -5.33 -13.00
C LEU A 236 4.03 -4.49 -11.76
N ALA A 237 4.46 -3.22 -11.75
CA ALA A 237 4.19 -2.30 -10.64
C ALA A 237 2.67 -2.12 -10.41
N ARG A 238 1.88 -2.01 -11.49
CA ARG A 238 0.42 -1.99 -11.41
C ARG A 238 -0.14 -3.29 -10.85
N LEU A 239 0.30 -4.44 -11.34
CA LEU A 239 -0.15 -5.76 -10.86
C LEU A 239 0.21 -5.98 -9.40
N GLN A 240 1.36 -5.52 -8.93
CA GLN A 240 1.75 -5.56 -7.53
C GLN A 240 0.78 -4.77 -6.63
N ASN A 241 0.28 -3.64 -7.11
CA ASN A 241 -0.74 -2.87 -6.40
C ASN A 241 -2.12 -3.57 -6.40
N ILE A 242 -2.47 -4.29 -7.47
CA ILE A 242 -3.69 -5.13 -7.54
C ILE A 242 -3.57 -6.34 -6.60
N ALA A 243 -2.39 -6.95 -6.54
CA ALA A 243 -2.11 -8.07 -5.64
C ALA A 243 -2.13 -7.66 -4.17
N ALA A 244 -1.80 -6.40 -3.85
CA ALA A 244 -1.62 -5.88 -2.50
C ALA A 244 -0.63 -6.75 -1.70
N ASP A 245 -1.02 -7.28 -0.53
CA ASP A 245 -0.14 -8.08 0.33
C ASP A 245 -0.07 -9.58 -0.08
N ARG A 246 -0.66 -9.96 -1.22
CA ARG A 246 -0.63 -11.35 -1.72
C ARG A 246 0.54 -11.60 -2.66
N PRO A 247 1.01 -12.86 -2.78
CA PRO A 247 1.99 -13.22 -3.80
C PRO A 247 1.46 -12.92 -5.21
N LEU A 248 2.33 -12.34 -6.05
CA LEU A 248 2.10 -12.17 -7.48
C LEU A 248 2.98 -13.17 -8.23
N VAL A 249 2.36 -13.96 -9.11
CA VAL A 249 3.05 -14.93 -9.98
C VAL A 249 2.72 -14.62 -11.42
N MET A 250 3.72 -14.51 -12.27
CA MET A 250 3.53 -14.45 -13.71
C MET A 250 3.32 -15.88 -14.20
N SER A 251 2.07 -16.21 -14.56
CA SER A 251 1.71 -17.57 -14.94
C SER A 251 2.00 -17.91 -16.40
N GLU A 252 2.25 -16.90 -17.23
CA GLU A 252 2.82 -17.08 -18.57
C GLU A 252 3.65 -15.86 -18.95
N LEU A 253 4.89 -16.13 -19.39
CA LEU A 253 5.80 -15.24 -20.09
C LEU A 253 6.32 -15.97 -21.31
N GLY A 254 6.52 -15.30 -22.41
CA GLY A 254 7.02 -15.97 -23.61
C GLY A 254 7.21 -15.04 -24.80
N LEU A 255 7.91 -15.56 -25.80
CA LEU A 255 8.03 -14.97 -27.13
C LEU A 255 8.06 -16.11 -28.14
N ASP A 256 7.29 -15.98 -29.21
CA ASP A 256 7.23 -16.97 -30.28
C ASP A 256 8.53 -16.93 -31.13
N SER A 257 9.30 -18.01 -31.11
CA SER A 257 10.55 -18.10 -31.86
C SER A 257 10.33 -18.29 -33.36
N LEU A 258 9.16 -18.78 -33.81
CA LEU A 258 8.83 -18.86 -35.20
C LEU A 258 8.73 -17.48 -35.86
N ARG A 259 8.17 -16.52 -35.13
CA ARG A 259 7.98 -15.16 -35.62
C ARG A 259 9.19 -14.25 -35.41
N HIS A 260 9.91 -14.45 -34.32
CA HIS A 260 10.97 -13.53 -33.87
C HIS A 260 12.38 -14.13 -33.94
N GLY A 261 12.49 -15.43 -34.12
CA GLY A 261 13.75 -16.17 -34.08
C GLY A 261 14.17 -16.58 -32.66
N GLU A 262 14.91 -17.70 -32.54
CA GLU A 262 15.33 -18.29 -31.25
C GLU A 262 16.20 -17.34 -30.40
N SER A 263 17.08 -16.57 -31.06
CA SER A 263 17.94 -15.62 -30.36
C SER A 263 17.18 -14.46 -29.74
N ALA A 264 16.09 -13.99 -30.37
CA ALA A 264 15.22 -12.97 -29.81
C ALA A 264 14.39 -13.54 -28.67
N GLN A 265 13.91 -14.78 -28.78
CA GLN A 265 13.21 -15.50 -27.71
C GLN A 265 14.11 -15.61 -26.47
N ALA A 266 15.35 -16.08 -26.62
CA ALA A 266 16.32 -16.22 -25.54
C ALA A 266 16.56 -14.88 -24.81
N ARG A 267 16.84 -13.80 -25.55
CA ARG A 267 17.04 -12.47 -24.99
C ARG A 267 15.79 -11.95 -24.28
N SER A 268 14.61 -12.19 -24.87
CA SER A 268 13.34 -11.72 -24.28
C SER A 268 13.04 -12.44 -22.96
N LEU A 269 13.19 -13.73 -22.91
CA LEU A 269 12.96 -14.53 -21.71
C LEU A 269 13.95 -14.20 -20.58
N ASP A 270 15.24 -13.97 -20.91
CA ASP A 270 16.22 -13.55 -19.90
C ASP A 270 15.77 -12.27 -19.17
N TRP A 271 15.47 -11.18 -19.89
CA TRP A 271 15.06 -9.96 -19.24
C TRP A 271 13.65 -10.03 -18.63
N GLN A 272 12.70 -10.79 -19.21
CA GLN A 272 11.37 -10.96 -18.64
C GLN A 272 11.44 -11.64 -17.27
N VAL A 273 12.18 -12.74 -17.17
CA VAL A 273 12.35 -13.49 -15.91
C VAL A 273 13.03 -12.61 -14.87
N ARG A 274 14.16 -11.99 -15.19
CA ARG A 274 14.89 -11.11 -14.26
C ARG A 274 14.04 -9.93 -13.79
N THR A 275 13.34 -9.29 -14.72
CA THR A 275 12.48 -8.15 -14.41
C THR A 275 11.32 -8.54 -13.49
N ALA A 276 10.69 -9.69 -13.71
CA ALA A 276 9.61 -10.17 -12.86
C ALA A 276 10.06 -10.39 -11.40
N PHE A 277 11.20 -11.06 -11.19
CA PHE A 277 11.72 -11.25 -9.83
C PHE A 277 12.21 -9.94 -9.20
N ALA A 278 12.89 -9.09 -9.97
CA ALA A 278 13.32 -7.77 -9.51
C ALA A 278 12.13 -6.86 -9.16
N ALA A 279 10.97 -7.02 -9.79
CA ALA A 279 9.73 -6.34 -9.44
C ALA A 279 8.99 -6.96 -8.23
N GLY A 280 9.56 -8.01 -7.61
CA GLY A 280 9.01 -8.65 -6.42
C GLY A 280 7.93 -9.69 -6.70
N CYS A 281 7.90 -10.30 -7.89
CA CYS A 281 7.05 -11.47 -8.13
C CYS A 281 7.53 -12.67 -7.31
N ALA A 282 6.60 -13.43 -6.77
CA ALA A 282 6.88 -14.69 -6.06
C ALA A 282 7.30 -15.81 -7.02
N GLY A 283 7.10 -15.62 -8.31
CA GLY A 283 7.52 -16.58 -9.31
C GLY A 283 7.07 -16.24 -10.71
N VAL A 284 7.59 -17.02 -11.64
CA VAL A 284 7.26 -16.96 -13.06
C VAL A 284 7.07 -18.37 -13.63
N PHE A 285 6.22 -18.48 -14.64
CA PHE A 285 6.14 -19.63 -15.53
C PHE A 285 6.45 -19.19 -16.95
N VAL A 286 7.43 -19.83 -17.55
CA VAL A 286 7.72 -19.66 -18.97
C VAL A 286 6.73 -20.48 -19.79
N PHE A 287 6.14 -19.91 -20.79
CA PHE A 287 5.32 -20.60 -21.76
C PHE A 287 6.19 -20.82 -22.99
N SER A 288 6.61 -22.06 -23.27
CA SER A 288 6.31 -23.34 -22.63
C SER A 288 7.58 -24.23 -22.57
N TRP A 289 7.48 -25.51 -22.08
CA TRP A 289 8.61 -26.44 -22.08
C TRP A 289 9.03 -26.84 -23.50
N THR A 290 8.02 -27.12 -24.35
CA THR A 290 8.25 -27.64 -25.71
C THR A 290 7.35 -26.95 -26.71
N ASP A 291 7.72 -26.99 -27.98
CA ASP A 291 6.87 -26.54 -29.09
C ASP A 291 5.70 -27.46 -29.38
N GLU A 292 5.72 -28.69 -28.83
CA GLU A 292 4.59 -29.60 -28.96
C GLU A 292 3.38 -29.08 -28.20
N TRP A 293 2.32 -28.75 -28.94
CA TRP A 293 1.08 -28.23 -28.37
C TRP A 293 -0.13 -28.76 -29.15
N TYR A 294 -1.06 -29.42 -28.46
CA TYR A 294 -2.24 -30.00 -29.06
C TYR A 294 -3.53 -29.31 -28.58
N ARG A 295 -4.40 -28.90 -29.48
CA ARG A 295 -5.63 -28.21 -29.13
C ARG A 295 -6.74 -28.49 -30.17
N HIS A 296 -7.98 -28.68 -29.69
CA HIS A 296 -9.16 -28.88 -30.54
C HIS A 296 -9.00 -30.02 -31.55
N GLY A 297 -8.32 -31.09 -31.21
CA GLY A 297 -8.16 -32.27 -32.05
C GLY A 297 -7.04 -32.16 -33.07
N GLN A 298 -6.16 -31.16 -32.97
CA GLN A 298 -5.02 -30.98 -33.87
C GLN A 298 -3.78 -30.40 -33.19
N GLU A 299 -2.63 -30.70 -33.75
CA GLU A 299 -1.37 -30.07 -33.35
C GLU A 299 -1.32 -28.61 -33.79
N VAL A 300 -0.87 -27.72 -32.91
CA VAL A 300 -0.76 -26.29 -33.17
C VAL A 300 0.65 -25.98 -33.68
N GLY A 301 0.92 -26.21 -34.94
CA GLY A 301 2.25 -26.01 -35.56
C GLY A 301 2.63 -24.53 -35.78
N GLU A 302 1.71 -23.58 -35.53
CA GLU A 302 1.98 -22.14 -35.67
C GLU A 302 2.59 -21.51 -34.40
N TRP A 303 2.79 -22.28 -33.32
CA TRP A 303 3.30 -21.83 -32.02
C TRP A 303 4.66 -22.45 -31.72
N ALA A 304 5.66 -21.61 -31.54
CA ALA A 304 7.02 -22.04 -31.19
C ALA A 304 7.56 -21.32 -29.95
N PHE A 305 6.79 -21.40 -28.87
CA PHE A 305 7.12 -20.79 -27.58
C PHE A 305 8.01 -21.66 -26.68
N GLY A 306 8.23 -22.92 -27.04
CA GLY A 306 8.96 -23.87 -26.23
C GLY A 306 10.39 -23.47 -25.94
N LEU A 307 10.89 -23.85 -24.77
CA LEU A 307 12.30 -23.84 -24.40
C LEU A 307 13.07 -24.94 -25.16
N THR A 308 12.35 -26.01 -25.52
CA THR A 308 12.82 -27.10 -26.39
C THR A 308 11.93 -27.19 -27.63
N ARG A 309 12.43 -27.76 -28.70
CA ARG A 309 11.65 -28.10 -29.88
C ARG A 309 10.74 -29.31 -29.59
N ALA A 310 9.84 -29.65 -30.49
CA ALA A 310 8.93 -30.78 -30.36
C ALA A 310 9.66 -32.13 -30.11
N ASP A 311 10.86 -32.30 -30.68
CA ASP A 311 11.76 -33.44 -30.50
C ASP A 311 12.59 -33.40 -29.19
N ARG A 312 12.34 -32.40 -28.31
CA ARG A 312 13.08 -32.10 -27.06
C ARG A 312 14.50 -31.59 -27.26
N SER A 313 14.94 -31.30 -28.48
CA SER A 313 16.23 -30.62 -28.68
C SER A 313 16.19 -29.21 -28.08
N PRO A 314 17.20 -28.77 -27.31
CA PRO A 314 17.19 -27.51 -26.60
C PRO A 314 17.28 -26.33 -27.59
N LYS A 315 16.60 -25.23 -27.27
CA LYS A 315 16.79 -23.92 -27.88
C LYS A 315 17.71 -23.05 -27.03
N ALA A 316 18.26 -21.98 -27.60
CA ALA A 316 19.04 -20.98 -26.85
C ALA A 316 18.31 -20.39 -25.65
N ALA A 317 17.01 -20.39 -25.70
CA ALA A 317 16.09 -19.92 -24.62
C ALA A 317 16.20 -20.77 -23.35
N LEU A 318 16.46 -22.08 -23.45
CA LEU A 318 16.57 -22.95 -22.28
C LEU A 318 17.77 -22.55 -21.41
N GLU A 319 18.92 -22.29 -22.02
CA GLU A 319 20.12 -21.87 -21.29
C GLU A 319 19.94 -20.47 -20.70
N ALA A 320 19.36 -19.50 -21.44
CA ALA A 320 19.08 -18.17 -20.96
C ALA A 320 18.17 -18.17 -19.74
N VAL A 321 17.12 -19.01 -19.75
CA VAL A 321 16.20 -19.18 -18.61
C VAL A 321 16.90 -19.85 -17.44
N ARG A 322 17.72 -20.89 -17.67
CA ARG A 322 18.53 -21.54 -16.63
C ARG A 322 19.44 -20.55 -15.90
N GLU A 323 20.15 -19.71 -16.64
CA GLU A 323 21.01 -18.67 -16.08
C GLU A 323 20.21 -17.62 -15.31
N ALA A 324 19.07 -17.17 -15.83
CA ALA A 324 18.20 -16.22 -15.15
C ALA A 324 17.65 -16.79 -13.84
N PHE A 325 17.21 -18.05 -13.83
CA PHE A 325 16.71 -18.74 -12.64
C PHE A 325 17.77 -18.98 -11.57
N ALA A 326 19.02 -19.18 -11.95
CA ALA A 326 20.13 -19.35 -11.01
C ALA A 326 20.45 -18.06 -10.22
N GLN A 327 20.03 -16.90 -10.72
CA GLN A 327 20.35 -15.58 -10.17
C GLN A 327 19.15 -14.87 -9.52
N VAL A 328 18.10 -15.61 -9.15
CA VAL A 328 16.90 -15.08 -8.50
C VAL A 328 17.19 -14.79 -7.01
N PRO A 329 16.70 -13.68 -6.45
CA PRO A 329 15.91 -12.59 -7.08
C PRO A 329 16.75 -11.52 -7.78
N PHE A 330 18.05 -11.46 -7.49
CA PHE A 330 19.01 -10.53 -8.08
C PHE A 330 20.36 -11.20 -8.28
N TRP A 331 21.14 -10.68 -9.19
CA TRP A 331 22.51 -11.08 -9.41
C TRP A 331 23.39 -10.77 -8.19
N PRO A 332 24.13 -11.75 -7.64
CA PRO A 332 24.95 -11.56 -6.42
C PRO A 332 26.05 -10.51 -6.58
N GLU A 333 26.59 -10.35 -7.79
CA GLU A 333 27.73 -9.47 -8.10
C GLU A 333 27.34 -7.99 -8.34
N LEU A 334 26.10 -7.59 -8.04
CA LEU A 334 25.73 -6.17 -8.09
C LEU A 334 26.56 -5.37 -7.06
N PRO A 335 26.90 -4.10 -7.35
CA PRO A 335 27.65 -3.26 -6.40
C PRO A 335 26.74 -2.81 -5.24
N TRP A 336 26.48 -3.75 -4.32
CA TRP A 336 25.60 -3.52 -3.19
C TRP A 336 26.15 -2.44 -2.26
N PRO A 337 25.41 -1.33 -2.00
CA PRO A 337 25.85 -0.30 -1.07
C PRO A 337 25.78 -0.80 0.35
N ARG A 338 26.67 -0.31 1.22
CA ARG A 338 26.60 -0.58 2.68
C ARG A 338 25.32 0.00 3.26
N VAL A 339 24.61 -0.79 4.07
CA VAL A 339 23.36 -0.39 4.73
C VAL A 339 23.52 -0.39 6.24
N SER A 340 23.13 0.71 6.92
CA SER A 340 22.95 0.74 8.37
C SER A 340 21.48 0.54 8.70
N VAL A 341 21.14 -0.55 9.38
CA VAL A 341 19.80 -0.79 9.90
C VAL A 341 19.71 -0.18 11.30
N VAL A 342 18.77 0.75 11.49
CA VAL A 342 18.53 1.43 12.77
C VAL A 342 17.21 0.97 13.36
N VAL A 343 17.26 0.38 14.55
CA VAL A 343 16.10 -0.02 15.33
C VAL A 343 15.99 0.88 16.55
N CYS A 344 14.90 1.64 16.67
CA CYS A 344 14.63 2.45 17.86
C CYS A 344 13.64 1.72 18.76
N THR A 345 13.97 1.61 20.04
CA THR A 345 13.14 0.88 21.02
C THR A 345 12.92 1.66 22.30
N HIS A 346 11.75 1.48 22.91
CA HIS A 346 11.42 1.94 24.26
C HIS A 346 10.39 1.00 24.88
N ASN A 347 10.82 0.19 25.86
CA ASN A 347 10.02 -0.85 26.50
C ASN A 347 9.48 -1.88 25.48
N GLY A 348 10.40 -2.38 24.63
CA GLY A 348 10.12 -3.31 23.54
C GLY A 348 10.40 -4.78 23.86
N SER A 349 10.57 -5.17 25.12
CA SER A 349 10.98 -6.53 25.54
C SER A 349 10.13 -7.66 24.97
N ARG A 350 8.87 -7.36 24.61
CA ARG A 350 7.92 -8.34 24.05
C ARG A 350 8.24 -8.74 22.60
N THR A 351 8.73 -7.82 21.78
CA THR A 351 8.82 -8.00 20.31
C THR A 351 10.24 -7.89 19.77
N ILE A 352 11.14 -7.26 20.51
CA ILE A 352 12.53 -7.02 20.07
C ILE A 352 13.28 -8.31 19.71
N ARG A 353 12.95 -9.47 20.32
CA ARG A 353 13.56 -10.76 19.99
C ARG A 353 13.25 -11.18 18.57
N ASP A 354 12.00 -11.05 18.14
CA ASP A 354 11.57 -11.38 16.78
C ASP A 354 12.22 -10.44 15.76
N CYS A 355 12.33 -9.15 16.09
CA CYS A 355 13.03 -8.16 15.29
C CYS A 355 14.49 -8.57 15.07
N LEU A 356 15.24 -8.84 16.14
CA LEU A 356 16.66 -9.19 16.08
C LEU A 356 16.88 -10.54 15.37
N ALA A 357 16.03 -11.53 15.63
CA ALA A 357 16.07 -12.82 14.93
C ALA A 357 15.81 -12.67 13.43
N GLY A 358 14.89 -11.78 13.02
CA GLY A 358 14.65 -11.45 11.62
C GLY A 358 15.86 -10.77 10.96
N LEU A 359 16.48 -9.83 11.65
CA LEU A 359 17.68 -9.14 11.18
C LEU A 359 18.87 -10.08 10.97
N GLN A 360 19.04 -11.09 11.79
CA GLN A 360 20.10 -12.10 11.62
C GLN A 360 19.90 -13.01 10.39
N ARG A 361 18.69 -13.09 9.85
CA ARG A 361 18.35 -13.89 8.66
C ARG A 361 18.42 -13.11 7.35
N LEU A 362 18.86 -11.85 7.38
CA LEU A 362 18.97 -11.03 6.17
C LEU A 362 19.98 -11.60 5.19
N ALA A 363 19.55 -11.79 3.96
CA ALA A 363 20.37 -12.18 2.83
C ALA A 363 20.91 -10.93 2.11
N TYR A 364 21.86 -10.22 2.77
CA TYR A 364 22.48 -9.02 2.23
C TYR A 364 23.97 -8.99 2.58
N PRO A 365 24.87 -8.61 1.64
CA PRO A 365 26.31 -8.82 1.81
C PRO A 365 26.99 -7.88 2.84
N ASP A 366 26.59 -6.61 2.92
CA ASP A 366 27.27 -5.61 3.77
C ASP A 366 26.27 -4.72 4.51
N TYR A 367 25.98 -5.06 5.76
CA TYR A 367 25.13 -4.25 6.64
C TYR A 367 25.59 -4.26 8.08
N GLU A 368 25.21 -3.23 8.81
CA GLU A 368 25.34 -3.16 10.27
C GLU A 368 23.97 -2.96 10.92
N VAL A 369 23.84 -3.38 12.16
CA VAL A 369 22.61 -3.18 12.95
C VAL A 369 22.93 -2.31 14.18
N ILE A 370 22.20 -1.19 14.31
CA ILE A 370 22.30 -0.24 15.41
C ILE A 370 20.96 -0.22 16.13
N VAL A 371 20.94 -0.61 17.39
CA VAL A 371 19.76 -0.52 18.26
C VAL A 371 19.90 0.69 19.16
N VAL A 372 18.97 1.62 19.09
CA VAL A 372 18.91 2.81 19.96
C VAL A 372 17.80 2.60 20.98
N ASP A 373 18.21 2.37 22.22
CA ASP A 373 17.31 2.23 23.38
C ASP A 373 17.08 3.61 24.01
N ASP A 374 15.89 4.17 23.78
CA ASP A 374 15.48 5.49 24.27
C ASP A 374 14.97 5.43 25.73
N GLY A 375 15.81 4.89 26.61
CA GLY A 375 15.57 4.86 28.04
C GLY A 375 14.53 3.84 28.48
N SER A 376 14.61 2.60 28.00
CA SER A 376 13.75 1.51 28.45
C SER A 376 13.95 1.21 29.94
N THR A 377 12.86 0.84 30.60
CA THR A 377 12.81 0.46 32.02
C THR A 377 12.50 -1.02 32.22
N ASP A 378 12.28 -1.76 31.13
CA ASP A 378 12.08 -3.20 31.10
C ASP A 378 13.36 -3.94 30.66
N ASP A 379 13.24 -5.25 30.37
CA ASP A 379 14.38 -6.10 29.98
C ASP A 379 14.91 -5.87 28.55
N THR A 380 14.43 -4.85 27.84
CA THR A 380 14.78 -4.60 26.43
C THR A 380 16.29 -4.54 26.22
N ALA A 381 17.01 -3.72 26.99
CA ALA A 381 18.47 -3.58 26.86
C ALA A 381 19.22 -4.89 27.18
N ALA A 382 18.74 -5.67 28.14
CA ALA A 382 19.34 -6.96 28.51
C ALA A 382 19.19 -7.98 27.38
N ILE A 383 18.03 -7.98 26.70
CA ILE A 383 17.77 -8.83 25.51
C ILE A 383 18.71 -8.44 24.37
N VAL A 384 18.80 -7.14 24.05
CA VAL A 384 19.62 -6.65 22.93
C VAL A 384 21.09 -7.02 23.09
N ARG A 385 21.65 -6.94 24.31
CA ARG A 385 23.05 -7.31 24.60
C ARG A 385 23.39 -8.77 24.31
N GLN A 386 22.40 -9.65 24.18
CA GLN A 386 22.58 -11.06 23.81
C GLN A 386 22.81 -11.27 22.32
N HIS A 387 22.67 -10.23 21.50
CA HIS A 387 22.77 -10.30 20.03
C HIS A 387 24.00 -9.50 19.54
N PRO A 388 24.58 -9.88 18.41
CA PRO A 388 25.76 -9.21 17.82
C PRO A 388 25.35 -7.90 17.10
N VAL A 389 24.85 -6.93 17.86
CA VAL A 389 24.39 -5.64 17.36
C VAL A 389 24.99 -4.50 18.18
N ARG A 390 25.11 -3.31 17.59
CA ARG A 390 25.58 -2.11 18.30
C ARG A 390 24.42 -1.50 19.10
N LEU A 391 24.47 -1.58 20.41
CA LEU A 391 23.50 -0.96 21.33
C LEU A 391 23.95 0.44 21.76
N ILE A 392 23.07 1.43 21.59
CA ILE A 392 23.23 2.80 22.09
C ILE A 392 22.08 3.08 23.05
N GLN A 393 22.40 3.37 24.31
CA GLN A 393 21.41 3.69 25.33
C GLN A 393 21.37 5.21 25.58
N THR A 394 20.18 5.78 25.59
CA THR A 394 19.93 7.21 25.85
C THR A 394 18.87 7.38 26.93
N VAL A 395 18.78 8.59 27.50
CA VAL A 395 17.57 8.96 28.26
C VAL A 395 16.39 9.14 27.30
N ASN A 396 15.17 8.88 27.77
CA ASN A 396 13.98 9.01 26.91
C ASN A 396 13.81 10.43 26.39
N ARG A 397 14.10 10.63 25.10
CA ARG A 397 13.94 11.90 24.36
C ARG A 397 12.89 11.83 23.24
N GLY A 398 12.36 10.63 23.00
CA GLY A 398 11.32 10.35 22.01
C GLY A 398 11.87 9.85 20.66
N LEU A 399 10.99 9.22 19.89
CA LEU A 399 11.29 8.44 18.67
C LEU A 399 12.14 9.21 17.65
N ALA A 400 11.78 10.44 17.30
CA ALA A 400 12.51 11.24 16.31
C ALA A 400 13.98 11.48 16.72
N LYS A 401 14.24 11.74 18.03
CA LYS A 401 15.59 11.90 18.54
C LYS A 401 16.38 10.60 18.58
N ALA A 402 15.72 9.48 18.91
CA ALA A 402 16.32 8.15 18.84
C ALA A 402 16.74 7.81 17.39
N ARG A 403 15.89 8.13 16.41
CA ARG A 403 16.22 7.97 14.98
C ARG A 403 17.42 8.82 14.55
N ASN A 404 17.50 10.07 15.03
CA ASN A 404 18.67 10.93 14.76
C ASN A 404 19.95 10.41 15.41
N THR A 405 19.87 9.87 16.63
CA THR A 405 21.03 9.22 17.28
C THR A 405 21.51 8.03 16.44
N GLY A 406 20.60 7.23 15.87
CA GLY A 406 20.92 6.17 14.93
C GLY A 406 21.54 6.69 13.62
N LEU A 407 21.03 7.82 13.07
CA LEU A 407 21.59 8.47 11.89
C LEU A 407 23.04 8.90 12.09
N GLU A 408 23.33 9.53 13.24
CA GLU A 408 24.69 9.99 13.59
C GLU A 408 25.66 8.82 13.75
N ALA A 409 25.19 7.69 14.26
CA ALA A 409 26.01 6.50 14.51
C ALA A 409 26.21 5.61 13.26
N ALA A 410 25.40 5.79 12.22
CA ALA A 410 25.38 4.97 11.01
C ALA A 410 26.58 5.26 10.09
N THR A 411 27.16 4.20 9.52
CA THR A 411 28.29 4.28 8.57
C THR A 411 27.89 3.98 7.12
N GLY A 412 26.69 3.40 6.89
CA GLY A 412 26.22 3.02 5.57
C GLY A 412 25.79 4.21 4.71
N GLU A 413 25.82 4.04 3.41
CA GLU A 413 25.30 5.00 2.42
C GLU A 413 23.78 5.08 2.47
N ILE A 414 23.14 3.94 2.83
CA ILE A 414 21.71 3.82 3.01
C ILE A 414 21.44 3.56 4.47
N ILE A 415 20.45 4.25 5.03
CA ILE A 415 19.95 4.01 6.37
C ILE A 415 18.55 3.44 6.26
N ALA A 416 18.32 2.24 6.82
CA ALA A 416 17.04 1.57 6.87
C ALA A 416 16.53 1.57 8.32
N TYR A 417 15.37 2.21 8.57
CA TYR A 417 14.70 2.21 9.86
C TYR A 417 13.69 1.09 9.93
N LEU A 418 13.71 0.38 11.05
CA LEU A 418 12.79 -0.69 11.37
C LEU A 418 12.29 -0.49 12.81
N ASP A 419 10.99 -0.62 13.05
CA ASP A 419 10.45 -0.56 14.41
C ASP A 419 10.77 -1.85 15.19
N ASP A 420 10.88 -1.78 16.51
CA ASP A 420 11.19 -2.91 17.40
C ASP A 420 10.08 -3.96 17.49
N ASP A 421 8.89 -3.64 16.98
CA ASP A 421 7.75 -4.55 16.81
C ASP A 421 7.56 -5.00 15.34
N ALA A 422 8.64 -4.91 14.54
CA ALA A 422 8.69 -5.40 13.18
C ALA A 422 9.93 -6.28 12.95
N TYR A 423 9.82 -7.27 12.06
CA TYR A 423 10.95 -8.06 11.58
C TYR A 423 10.95 -8.16 10.06
N PRO A 424 12.14 -8.11 9.41
CA PRO A 424 12.23 -8.04 7.96
C PRO A 424 12.10 -9.40 7.30
N ASP A 425 11.67 -9.38 6.04
CA ASP A 425 11.85 -10.49 5.11
C ASP A 425 13.36 -10.67 4.80
N PRO A 426 13.86 -11.90 4.58
CA PRO A 426 15.29 -12.13 4.30
C PRO A 426 15.87 -11.30 3.16
N HIS A 427 15.10 -10.97 2.13
CA HIS A 427 15.55 -10.13 1.00
C HIS A 427 15.10 -8.66 1.10
N TRP A 428 14.66 -8.21 2.27
CA TRP A 428 14.19 -6.84 2.48
C TRP A 428 15.21 -5.78 2.03
N LEU A 429 16.45 -5.86 2.52
CA LEU A 429 17.51 -4.92 2.15
C LEU A 429 17.87 -5.03 0.67
N THR A 430 17.87 -6.23 0.11
CA THR A 430 18.19 -6.48 -1.30
C THR A 430 17.23 -5.72 -2.23
N TYR A 431 15.92 -5.78 -1.96
CA TYR A 431 14.92 -5.06 -2.75
C TYR A 431 14.99 -3.54 -2.55
N LEU A 432 15.22 -3.06 -1.33
CA LEU A 432 15.38 -1.63 -1.06
C LEU A 432 16.65 -1.08 -1.76
N ALA A 433 17.78 -1.76 -1.61
CA ALA A 433 19.06 -1.36 -2.21
C ALA A 433 19.01 -1.40 -3.75
N ALA A 434 18.39 -2.43 -4.34
CA ALA A 434 18.19 -2.51 -5.80
C ALA A 434 17.37 -1.32 -6.32
N THR A 435 16.37 -0.88 -5.56
CA THR A 435 15.59 0.33 -5.90
C THR A 435 16.48 1.58 -5.86
N PHE A 436 17.32 1.73 -4.85
CA PHE A 436 18.27 2.85 -4.80
C PHE A 436 19.30 2.81 -5.92
N LEU A 437 19.79 1.63 -6.29
CA LEU A 437 20.74 1.48 -7.41
C LEU A 437 20.11 1.89 -8.76
N SER A 438 18.82 1.63 -8.94
CA SER A 438 18.12 1.85 -10.20
C SER A 438 17.41 3.22 -10.31
N THR A 439 17.29 3.98 -9.22
CA THR A 439 16.52 5.24 -9.17
C THR A 439 17.28 6.34 -8.43
N ALA A 440 16.79 7.57 -8.55
CA ALA A 440 17.29 8.72 -7.80
C ALA A 440 16.45 9.04 -6.55
N HIS A 441 15.57 8.13 -6.10
CA HIS A 441 14.74 8.35 -4.91
C HIS A 441 15.59 8.69 -3.67
N ALA A 442 15.11 9.64 -2.89
CA ALA A 442 15.73 10.02 -1.62
C ALA A 442 15.42 9.03 -0.49
N ALA A 443 14.25 8.42 -0.55
CA ALA A 443 13.80 7.39 0.36
C ALA A 443 13.03 6.29 -0.38
N VAL A 444 13.00 5.08 0.18
CA VAL A 444 12.27 3.93 -0.34
C VAL A 444 11.62 3.20 0.83
N GLY A 445 10.39 2.75 0.65
CA GLY A 445 9.69 1.89 1.60
C GLY A 445 9.04 0.69 0.93
N GLY A 446 8.48 -0.19 1.74
CA GLY A 446 7.77 -1.38 1.29
C GLY A 446 6.66 -1.80 2.25
N PRO A 447 5.84 -2.81 1.89
CA PRO A 447 4.71 -3.24 2.68
C PRO A 447 5.07 -3.65 4.11
N ASN A 448 4.13 -3.44 5.03
CA ASN A 448 4.21 -3.94 6.40
C ASN A 448 3.01 -4.85 6.67
N VAL A 449 3.24 -6.13 6.73
CA VAL A 449 2.22 -7.18 6.81
C VAL A 449 2.10 -7.65 8.26
N ALA A 450 0.87 -7.85 8.73
CA ALA A 450 0.66 -8.42 10.06
C ALA A 450 1.04 -9.91 10.05
N PRO A 451 1.90 -10.37 10.98
CA PRO A 451 2.22 -11.79 11.10
C PRO A 451 1.00 -12.59 11.55
N ALA A 452 0.93 -13.85 11.12
CA ALA A 452 -0.04 -14.79 11.66
C ALA A 452 0.35 -15.19 13.09
N GLY A 453 -0.63 -15.46 13.96
CA GLY A 453 -0.35 -15.99 15.29
C GLY A 453 -0.30 -14.94 16.42
N ASP A 454 -0.39 -13.65 16.15
CA ASP A 454 -0.41 -12.58 17.16
C ASP A 454 -1.65 -12.58 18.07
N GLY A 455 -2.62 -13.45 17.77
CA GLY A 455 -3.86 -13.61 18.52
C GLY A 455 -5.05 -12.83 17.92
N ALA A 456 -6.25 -13.22 18.38
CA ALA A 456 -7.51 -12.77 17.80
C ALA A 456 -7.72 -11.24 17.83
N VAL A 457 -7.25 -10.55 18.86
CA VAL A 457 -7.38 -9.10 18.97
C VAL A 457 -6.44 -8.41 17.98
N ALA A 458 -5.19 -8.84 17.89
CA ALA A 458 -4.20 -8.30 16.95
C ALA A 458 -4.67 -8.48 15.49
N ASP A 459 -5.28 -9.63 15.18
CA ASP A 459 -5.86 -9.91 13.86
C ASP A 459 -7.04 -8.97 13.54
N CYS A 460 -7.91 -8.69 14.53
CA CYS A 460 -8.98 -7.68 14.38
C CYS A 460 -8.40 -6.27 14.20
N VAL A 461 -7.34 -5.91 14.94
CA VAL A 461 -6.64 -4.62 14.81
C VAL A 461 -5.97 -4.49 13.44
N ALA A 462 -5.39 -5.54 12.90
CA ALA A 462 -4.80 -5.55 11.56
C ALA A 462 -5.83 -5.22 10.45
N ARG A 463 -7.11 -5.55 10.70
CA ARG A 463 -8.24 -5.28 9.77
C ARG A 463 -9.00 -3.99 10.10
N ALA A 464 -8.68 -3.35 11.23
CA ALA A 464 -9.24 -2.05 11.62
C ALA A 464 -8.46 -0.89 10.97
N PRO A 465 -9.06 0.30 10.82
CA PRO A 465 -8.36 1.47 10.29
C PRO A 465 -7.30 1.99 11.27
N GLY A 466 -6.32 2.74 10.74
CA GLY A 466 -5.29 3.41 11.54
C GLY A 466 -4.01 2.60 11.75
N GLY A 467 -3.80 1.53 10.97
CA GLY A 467 -2.49 0.91 10.82
C GLY A 467 -1.53 1.76 10.00
N PRO A 468 -0.21 1.46 10.01
CA PRO A 468 0.77 2.13 9.17
C PRO A 468 0.54 1.75 7.70
N VAL A 469 0.28 2.75 6.86
CA VAL A 469 -0.03 2.55 5.44
C VAL A 469 0.75 3.51 4.56
N HIS A 470 1.16 3.04 3.40
CA HIS A 470 1.77 3.89 2.37
C HIS A 470 0.71 4.70 1.64
N VAL A 471 1.08 5.91 1.26
CA VAL A 471 0.32 6.71 0.30
C VAL A 471 1.14 6.80 -0.97
N LEU A 472 0.59 6.34 -2.07
CA LEU A 472 1.27 6.23 -3.36
C LEU A 472 0.75 7.28 -4.34
N LEU A 473 1.65 8.04 -4.97
CA LEU A 473 1.34 8.98 -6.06
C LEU A 473 1.17 8.24 -7.38
N THR A 474 2.06 7.29 -7.63
CA THR A 474 2.05 6.40 -8.79
C THR A 474 2.16 4.95 -8.31
N ASP A 475 2.28 4.00 -9.21
CA ASP A 475 2.49 2.59 -8.82
C ASP A 475 3.88 2.32 -8.23
N ARG A 476 4.83 3.28 -8.34
CA ARG A 476 6.22 3.17 -7.87
C ARG A 476 6.66 4.29 -6.94
N GLU A 477 5.94 5.42 -6.92
CA GLU A 477 6.31 6.58 -6.13
C GLU A 477 5.35 6.77 -4.97
N ALA A 478 5.91 7.04 -3.79
CA ALA A 478 5.16 7.32 -2.59
C ALA A 478 5.06 8.82 -2.29
N GLU A 479 3.95 9.22 -1.69
CA GLU A 479 3.81 10.49 -0.98
C GLU A 479 4.22 10.34 0.48
N HIS A 480 3.94 9.18 1.07
CA HIS A 480 4.24 8.86 2.46
C HIS A 480 4.70 7.41 2.59
N ILE A 481 5.76 7.22 3.37
CA ILE A 481 6.32 5.93 3.78
C ILE A 481 6.20 5.84 5.30
N PRO A 482 5.52 4.83 5.86
CA PRO A 482 5.37 4.68 7.31
C PRO A 482 6.68 4.29 7.99
N GLY A 483 6.87 4.80 9.21
CA GLY A 483 8.11 4.71 9.98
C GLY A 483 8.60 3.32 10.32
N CYS A 484 7.72 2.32 10.27
CA CYS A 484 8.08 0.93 10.58
C CYS A 484 8.87 0.21 9.46
N ASN A 485 8.94 0.81 8.24
CA ASN A 485 9.65 0.25 7.09
C ASN A 485 10.04 1.37 6.12
N MET A 486 11.10 2.10 6.42
CA MET A 486 11.58 3.20 5.60
C MET A 486 13.10 3.20 5.50
N ALA A 487 13.62 3.43 4.30
CA ALA A 487 15.05 3.56 4.05
C ALA A 487 15.35 4.89 3.33
N PHE A 488 16.52 5.45 3.57
CA PHE A 488 16.94 6.76 3.05
C PHE A 488 18.37 6.68 2.50
N ARG A 489 18.65 7.47 1.46
CA ARG A 489 20.04 7.86 1.21
C ARG A 489 20.50 8.75 2.37
N LYS A 490 21.55 8.34 3.08
CA LYS A 490 22.05 9.05 4.26
C LYS A 490 22.25 10.55 3.98
N ALA A 491 22.96 10.89 2.91
CA ALA A 491 23.22 12.27 2.53
C ALA A 491 21.95 13.13 2.30
N ARG A 492 20.83 12.51 1.82
CA ARG A 492 19.58 13.24 1.62
C ARG A 492 18.86 13.49 2.94
N LEU A 493 18.91 12.53 3.87
CA LEU A 493 18.32 12.68 5.19
C LEU A 493 19.10 13.73 6.02
N GLU A 494 20.43 13.71 5.97
CA GLU A 494 21.30 14.71 6.60
C GLU A 494 21.07 16.11 6.04
N ALA A 495 20.90 16.27 4.72
CA ALA A 495 20.67 17.54 4.06
C ALA A 495 19.36 18.26 4.47
N ILE A 496 18.41 17.52 5.06
CA ILE A 496 17.19 18.10 5.67
C ILE A 496 17.29 18.21 7.19
N GLY A 497 18.43 17.86 7.80
CA GLY A 497 18.64 17.91 9.25
C GLY A 497 17.99 16.75 10.02
N GLY A 498 17.81 15.58 9.37
CA GLY A 498 17.24 14.40 10.01
C GLY A 498 15.75 14.53 10.36
N PHE A 499 15.32 13.84 11.42
CA PHE A 499 13.94 13.87 11.93
C PHE A 499 13.72 15.06 12.87
N ASP A 500 12.52 15.66 12.83
CA ASP A 500 12.17 16.77 13.72
C ASP A 500 11.83 16.27 15.14
N GLY A 501 12.64 16.67 16.10
CA GLY A 501 12.56 16.23 17.49
C GLY A 501 11.28 16.63 18.25
N GLN A 502 10.41 17.46 17.67
CA GLN A 502 9.10 17.75 18.24
C GLN A 502 8.17 16.52 18.23
N PHE A 503 8.36 15.61 17.26
CA PHE A 503 7.56 14.40 17.10
C PHE A 503 8.11 13.28 17.99
N ARG A 504 7.60 13.16 19.21
CA ARG A 504 8.12 12.19 20.19
C ARG A 504 7.57 10.78 20.02
N VAL A 505 6.40 10.60 19.45
CA VAL A 505 5.66 9.32 19.42
C VAL A 505 5.26 8.90 18.02
N ALA A 506 4.85 9.83 17.16
CA ALA A 506 4.38 9.58 15.80
C ALA A 506 4.37 10.88 14.99
N GLY A 507 4.28 10.79 13.67
CA GLY A 507 4.16 11.91 12.73
C GLY A 507 5.49 12.40 12.17
N ASP A 508 6.59 11.92 12.69
CA ASP A 508 7.94 12.21 12.21
C ASP A 508 8.20 11.59 10.82
N ASP A 509 7.58 10.44 10.53
CA ASP A 509 7.58 9.76 9.23
C ASP A 509 6.83 10.58 8.16
N VAL A 510 5.70 11.15 8.50
CA VAL A 510 4.96 12.06 7.60
C VAL A 510 5.75 13.33 7.35
N ASP A 511 6.28 13.95 8.41
CA ASP A 511 7.06 15.18 8.34
C ASP A 511 8.31 15.03 7.47
N VAL A 512 9.10 13.96 7.68
CA VAL A 512 10.32 13.72 6.90
C VAL A 512 10.01 13.51 5.43
N CYS A 513 8.94 12.77 5.10
CA CYS A 513 8.49 12.56 3.73
C CYS A 513 8.13 13.88 3.04
N TRP A 514 7.39 14.75 3.72
CA TRP A 514 7.01 16.06 3.16
C TRP A 514 8.22 16.99 3.01
N ARG A 515 9.15 17.03 3.96
CA ARG A 515 10.40 17.85 3.83
C ARG A 515 11.28 17.39 2.68
N LEU A 516 11.42 16.08 2.44
CA LEU A 516 12.15 15.56 1.28
C LEU A 516 11.49 15.98 -0.03
N ARG A 517 10.16 15.91 -0.10
CA ARG A 517 9.39 16.30 -1.29
C ARG A 517 9.43 17.81 -1.56
N GLU A 518 9.48 18.65 -0.54
CA GLU A 518 9.67 20.10 -0.71
C GLU A 518 11.03 20.45 -1.33
N ARG A 519 12.04 19.59 -1.15
CA ARG A 519 13.33 19.72 -1.85
C ARG A 519 13.26 19.24 -3.31
N GLY A 520 12.09 18.84 -3.81
CA GLY A 520 11.90 18.29 -5.15
C GLY A 520 12.36 16.85 -5.30
N TRP A 521 12.64 16.12 -4.20
CA TRP A 521 13.07 14.72 -4.25
C TRP A 521 11.87 13.78 -4.21
N THR A 522 12.01 12.67 -4.95
CA THR A 522 10.97 11.63 -5.00
C THR A 522 11.21 10.56 -3.95
N LEU A 523 10.13 9.89 -3.55
CA LEU A 523 10.13 8.76 -2.63
C LEU A 523 9.69 7.51 -3.39
N GLY A 524 10.40 6.41 -3.23
CA GLY A 524 10.11 5.15 -3.90
C GLY A 524 9.26 4.20 -3.05
N PHE A 525 8.58 3.30 -3.73
CA PHE A 525 7.88 2.17 -3.12
C PHE A 525 8.26 0.88 -3.83
N HIS A 526 8.73 -0.11 -3.07
CA HIS A 526 9.03 -1.45 -3.59
C HIS A 526 8.15 -2.51 -2.91
N PRO A 527 7.31 -3.24 -3.67
CA PRO A 527 6.33 -4.18 -3.11
C PRO A 527 6.93 -5.40 -2.41
N ALA A 528 8.18 -5.75 -2.72
CA ALA A 528 8.89 -6.87 -2.10
C ALA A 528 9.84 -6.45 -0.95
N GLY A 529 10.07 -5.16 -0.75
CA GLY A 529 10.77 -4.64 0.43
C GLY A 529 9.91 -4.75 1.67
N MET A 530 9.46 -5.96 2.00
CA MET A 530 8.42 -6.26 2.97
C MET A 530 8.99 -6.49 4.37
N VAL A 531 8.24 -6.03 5.38
CA VAL A 531 8.47 -6.39 6.77
C VAL A 531 7.19 -6.97 7.38
N TRP A 532 7.37 -7.82 8.38
CA TRP A 532 6.30 -8.29 9.25
C TRP A 532 6.21 -7.33 10.43
N HIS A 533 5.00 -6.85 10.75
CA HIS A 533 4.81 -5.85 11.79
C HIS A 533 3.69 -6.26 12.74
N HIS A 534 4.04 -6.55 13.99
CA HIS A 534 3.11 -6.95 15.04
C HIS A 534 2.05 -5.88 15.30
N ARG A 535 0.81 -6.29 15.39
CA ARG A 535 -0.28 -5.36 15.69
C ARG A 535 -0.54 -5.32 17.21
N ARG A 536 -1.19 -4.25 17.65
CA ARG A 536 -1.55 -4.12 19.06
C ARG A 536 -2.48 -5.27 19.48
N ASN A 537 -2.08 -6.01 20.50
CA ASN A 537 -2.77 -7.23 20.97
C ASN A 537 -3.88 -6.97 22.01
N SER A 538 -4.17 -5.71 22.31
CA SER A 538 -5.26 -5.31 23.21
C SER A 538 -5.98 -4.05 22.73
N ILE A 539 -7.28 -3.97 23.00
CA ILE A 539 -8.13 -2.82 22.66
C ILE A 539 -7.61 -1.54 23.34
N ARG A 540 -7.11 -1.65 24.58
CA ARG A 540 -6.54 -0.52 25.32
C ARG A 540 -5.29 0.03 24.65
N ALA A 541 -4.39 -0.84 24.20
CA ALA A 541 -3.17 -0.45 23.48
C ALA A 541 -3.50 0.20 22.14
N TYR A 542 -4.44 -0.38 21.38
CA TYR A 542 -4.94 0.21 20.14
C TYR A 542 -5.55 1.62 20.38
N TRP A 543 -6.41 1.77 21.38
CA TRP A 543 -7.00 3.04 21.72
C TRP A 543 -5.96 4.11 22.08
N LYS A 544 -4.95 3.73 22.90
CA LYS A 544 -3.84 4.63 23.26
C LYS A 544 -3.02 5.04 22.03
N GLN A 545 -2.74 4.11 21.13
CA GLN A 545 -2.04 4.37 19.87
C GLN A 545 -2.81 5.36 18.98
N GLN A 546 -4.13 5.16 18.82
CA GLN A 546 -4.96 6.05 18.00
C GLN A 546 -5.08 7.47 18.61
N ILE A 547 -5.08 7.60 19.94
CA ILE A 547 -4.96 8.92 20.60
C ILE A 547 -3.60 9.57 20.26
N GLY A 548 -2.50 8.81 20.29
CA GLY A 548 -1.17 9.28 19.89
C GLY A 548 -1.13 9.81 18.46
N TYR A 549 -1.74 9.08 17.54
CA TYR A 549 -1.86 9.51 16.14
C TYR A 549 -2.70 10.79 15.99
N GLY A 550 -3.80 10.92 16.74
CA GLY A 550 -4.58 12.17 16.76
C GLY A 550 -3.78 13.38 17.27
N ARG A 551 -2.91 13.19 18.27
CA ARG A 551 -1.97 14.21 18.74
C ARG A 551 -0.95 14.59 17.67
N ALA A 552 -0.35 13.59 17.02
CA ALA A 552 0.60 13.80 15.92
C ALA A 552 -0.03 14.57 14.75
N GLU A 553 -1.28 14.22 14.38
CA GLU A 553 -2.03 14.94 13.34
C GLU A 553 -2.23 16.42 13.69
N ALA A 554 -2.47 16.76 14.95
CA ALA A 554 -2.58 18.16 15.40
C ALA A 554 -1.24 18.90 15.30
N MET A 555 -0.13 18.24 15.61
CA MET A 555 1.21 18.82 15.48
C MET A 555 1.60 19.01 14.01
N LEU A 556 1.31 18.02 13.16
CA LEU A 556 1.53 18.08 11.72
C LEU A 556 0.71 19.20 11.08
N GLU A 557 -0.55 19.35 11.48
CA GLU A 557 -1.41 20.42 10.94
C GLU A 557 -0.89 21.82 11.28
N ARG A 558 -0.30 22.00 12.47
CA ARG A 558 0.32 23.30 12.83
C ARG A 558 1.55 23.59 11.96
N LYS A 559 2.34 22.55 11.63
CA LYS A 559 3.55 22.69 10.80
C LYS A 559 3.24 22.77 9.31
N TRP A 560 2.20 22.03 8.85
CA TRP A 560 1.84 21.85 7.44
C TRP A 560 0.35 22.17 7.20
N PRO A 561 -0.12 23.38 7.51
CA PRO A 561 -1.55 23.71 7.45
C PRO A 561 -2.15 23.57 6.05
N GLU A 562 -1.37 23.72 4.98
CA GLU A 562 -1.79 23.55 3.58
C GLU A 562 -2.09 22.09 3.20
N LYS A 563 -1.54 21.14 3.95
CA LYS A 563 -1.83 19.71 3.77
C LYS A 563 -3.15 19.28 4.40
N TYR A 564 -3.84 20.19 5.06
CA TYR A 564 -5.07 19.92 5.78
C TYR A 564 -6.26 20.70 5.20
N ASN A 565 -7.44 20.09 5.21
CA ASN A 565 -8.66 20.78 4.82
C ASN A 565 -9.18 21.67 5.97
N GLY A 566 -10.23 22.47 5.71
CA GLY A 566 -10.83 23.38 6.71
C GLY A 566 -11.24 22.70 8.03
N PRO A 567 -11.84 21.48 8.02
CA PRO A 567 -12.11 20.70 9.24
C PRO A 567 -10.87 20.13 9.93
N GLY A 568 -9.68 20.23 9.39
CA GLY A 568 -8.43 19.70 9.98
C GLY A 568 -8.14 18.25 9.66
N HIS A 569 -8.57 17.77 8.50
CA HIS A 569 -8.24 16.44 8.01
C HIS A 569 -7.17 16.51 6.94
N VAL A 570 -6.18 15.61 7.01
CA VAL A 570 -5.10 15.54 6.04
C VAL A 570 -5.62 15.23 4.63
N ARG A 571 -5.09 15.96 3.65
CA ARG A 571 -5.38 15.77 2.22
C ARG A 571 -4.17 15.13 1.57
N TRP A 572 -4.25 13.84 1.31
CA TRP A 572 -3.27 13.14 0.51
C TRP A 572 -3.50 13.42 -0.98
N ALA A 573 -2.43 13.66 -1.73
CA ALA A 573 -2.48 13.74 -3.18
C ALA A 573 -2.55 12.34 -3.80
N GLY A 574 -1.93 11.38 -3.15
CA GLY A 574 -1.87 10.00 -3.57
C GLY A 574 -3.03 9.12 -3.07
N ARG A 575 -2.95 7.83 -3.40
CA ARG A 575 -3.87 6.77 -2.97
C ARG A 575 -3.24 5.90 -1.89
N ILE A 576 -4.04 5.41 -0.96
CA ILE A 576 -3.58 4.45 0.05
C ILE A 576 -3.28 3.11 -0.63
N TYR A 577 -2.09 2.53 -0.34
CA TYR A 577 -1.69 1.20 -0.81
C TYR A 577 -2.63 0.11 -0.29
N GLY A 578 -2.86 -0.88 -1.13
CA GLY A 578 -3.78 -1.98 -0.84
C GLY A 578 -5.24 -1.59 -1.12
N SER A 579 -6.15 -2.49 -0.84
CA SER A 579 -7.58 -2.26 -1.04
C SER A 579 -8.10 -1.28 0.01
N GLY A 580 -8.03 0.01 -0.27
CA GLY A 580 -8.83 0.99 0.46
C GLY A 580 -10.29 0.53 0.49
N LEU A 581 -11.02 0.82 1.57
CA LEU A 581 -12.47 0.61 1.59
C LEU A 581 -13.05 1.27 0.33
N PRO A 582 -13.70 0.52 -0.56
CA PRO A 582 -14.34 1.14 -1.72
C PRO A 582 -15.23 2.25 -1.22
N ALA A 583 -15.24 3.36 -1.93
CA ALA A 583 -16.09 4.49 -1.62
C ALA A 583 -17.56 4.03 -1.70
N VAL A 584 -18.09 3.57 -0.57
CA VAL A 584 -19.48 3.03 -0.47
C VAL A 584 -20.49 4.10 -0.86
N PHE A 585 -20.10 5.36 -0.74
CA PHE A 585 -20.90 6.53 -1.09
C PHE A 585 -20.33 7.32 -2.27
N SER A 586 -19.51 6.72 -3.14
CA SER A 586 -19.20 7.38 -4.40
C SER A 586 -20.45 7.35 -5.27
N TRP A 587 -21.05 8.51 -5.47
CA TRP A 587 -22.17 8.68 -6.42
C TRP A 587 -21.73 8.52 -7.87
N GLY A 588 -20.41 8.48 -8.12
CA GLY A 588 -19.80 8.16 -9.40
C GLY A 588 -19.77 6.65 -9.64
N ARG A 589 -20.30 6.18 -10.75
CA ARG A 589 -20.16 4.78 -11.16
C ARG A 589 -18.72 4.55 -11.63
N SER A 590 -18.06 3.53 -11.08
CA SER A 590 -16.82 3.03 -11.65
C SER A 590 -17.08 2.61 -13.11
N ARG A 591 -16.17 2.97 -14.00
CA ARG A 591 -16.24 2.65 -15.41
C ARG A 591 -15.11 1.72 -15.79
N VAL A 592 -15.44 0.69 -16.56
CA VAL A 592 -14.43 -0.16 -17.20
C VAL A 592 -14.20 0.37 -18.60
N TYR A 593 -12.95 0.65 -18.94
CA TYR A 593 -12.57 0.94 -20.31
C TYR A 593 -12.44 -0.36 -21.08
N HIS A 594 -13.33 -0.57 -22.03
CA HIS A 594 -13.30 -1.77 -22.88
C HIS A 594 -12.71 -1.51 -24.27
N GLY A 595 -12.48 -0.26 -24.63
CA GLY A 595 -12.14 0.13 -25.98
C GLY A 595 -13.35 0.10 -26.93
N ILE A 596 -13.10 0.45 -28.18
CA ILE A 596 -14.11 0.36 -29.25
C ILE A 596 -14.45 -1.13 -29.44
N TRP A 597 -15.73 -1.45 -29.43
CA TRP A 597 -16.25 -2.83 -29.55
C TRP A 597 -15.78 -3.83 -28.48
N GLY A 598 -15.13 -3.35 -27.42
CA GLY A 598 -14.52 -4.21 -26.40
C GLY A 598 -13.19 -4.84 -26.83
N LEU A 599 -12.50 -4.26 -27.80
CA LEU A 599 -11.27 -4.80 -28.40
C LEU A 599 -9.99 -4.16 -27.85
N ALA A 600 -10.08 -3.36 -26.77
CA ALA A 600 -8.85 -2.84 -26.14
C ALA A 600 -7.99 -4.00 -25.61
N PRO A 601 -6.68 -4.03 -25.91
CA PRO A 601 -5.78 -5.03 -25.36
C PRO A 601 -5.67 -4.95 -23.83
N TYR A 602 -5.91 -3.77 -23.24
CA TYR A 602 -5.98 -3.51 -21.80
C TYR A 602 -7.33 -2.90 -21.45
N GLN A 603 -8.05 -3.51 -20.54
CA GLN A 603 -9.35 -3.04 -20.06
C GLN A 603 -9.26 -2.71 -18.59
N SER A 604 -9.15 -1.44 -18.25
CA SER A 604 -8.88 -0.95 -16.89
C SER A 604 -10.13 -0.44 -16.19
N LEU A 605 -10.20 -0.66 -14.89
CA LEU A 605 -11.23 -0.09 -14.03
C LEU A 605 -10.84 1.34 -13.63
N TYR A 606 -11.68 2.31 -14.00
CA TYR A 606 -11.55 3.69 -13.54
C TYR A 606 -12.52 3.97 -12.40
N GLU A 607 -11.97 4.34 -11.26
CA GLU A 607 -12.75 4.75 -10.09
C GLU A 607 -12.70 6.27 -9.95
N PRO A 608 -13.85 6.91 -9.66
CA PRO A 608 -13.84 8.34 -9.35
C PRO A 608 -13.05 8.60 -8.08
N ALA A 609 -12.35 9.72 -8.02
CA ALA A 609 -11.70 10.17 -6.79
C ALA A 609 -12.74 10.29 -5.66
N PRO A 610 -12.38 9.96 -4.40
CA PRO A 610 -13.27 10.11 -3.27
C PRO A 610 -13.73 11.57 -3.16
N SER A 611 -15.04 11.81 -3.25
CA SER A 611 -15.60 13.13 -3.03
C SER A 611 -15.49 13.53 -1.55
N LEU A 612 -15.47 14.84 -1.27
CA LEU A 612 -15.49 15.34 0.11
C LEU A 612 -16.67 14.75 0.90
N LEU A 613 -17.85 14.70 0.29
CA LEU A 613 -19.07 14.14 0.90
C LEU A 613 -18.91 12.67 1.27
N SER A 614 -18.22 11.87 0.44
CA SER A 614 -17.97 10.45 0.73
C SER A 614 -16.94 10.22 1.83
N SER A 615 -16.07 11.21 2.10
CA SER A 615 -15.04 11.14 3.14
C SER A 615 -15.52 11.65 4.50
N LEU A 616 -16.52 12.55 4.54
CA LEU A 616 -17.03 13.16 5.77
C LEU A 616 -17.37 12.17 6.90
N PRO A 617 -18.12 11.07 6.67
CA PRO A 617 -18.47 10.13 7.73
C PRO A 617 -17.28 9.36 8.32
N ARG A 618 -16.11 9.42 7.66
CA ARG A 618 -14.85 8.79 8.11
C ARG A 618 -13.97 9.74 8.92
N MET A 619 -14.27 11.05 8.88
CA MET A 619 -13.50 12.04 9.60
C MET A 619 -13.81 12.00 11.09
N PRO A 620 -12.80 12.14 11.96
CA PRO A 620 -13.03 12.23 13.41
C PRO A 620 -14.03 13.32 13.81
N GLU A 621 -14.03 14.46 13.13
CA GLU A 621 -14.91 15.61 13.37
C GLU A 621 -16.39 15.32 13.07
N TRP A 622 -16.70 14.29 12.28
CA TRP A 622 -18.09 13.85 12.05
C TRP A 622 -18.81 13.48 13.32
N TYR A 623 -18.09 12.95 14.30
CA TYR A 623 -18.64 12.62 15.61
C TYR A 623 -19.05 13.85 16.42
N LEU A 624 -18.49 15.03 16.13
CA LEU A 624 -18.96 16.29 16.71
C LEU A 624 -20.35 16.68 16.14
N ILE A 625 -20.57 16.42 14.84
CA ILE A 625 -21.89 16.61 14.21
C ILE A 625 -22.91 15.66 14.85
N VAL A 626 -22.55 14.39 15.01
CA VAL A 626 -23.42 13.41 15.69
C VAL A 626 -23.73 13.85 17.13
N ALA A 627 -22.72 14.28 17.89
CA ALA A 627 -22.90 14.78 19.25
C ALA A 627 -23.77 16.03 19.31
N SER A 628 -23.61 16.97 18.38
CA SER A 628 -24.44 18.18 18.30
C SER A 628 -25.90 17.84 17.98
N LEU A 629 -26.14 16.94 17.02
CA LEU A 629 -27.51 16.49 16.70
C LEU A 629 -28.14 15.72 17.85
N ALA A 630 -27.35 14.92 18.60
CA ALA A 630 -27.83 14.27 19.83
C ALA A 630 -28.21 15.30 20.90
N GLY A 631 -27.39 16.32 21.08
CA GLY A 631 -27.69 17.44 22.00
C GLY A 631 -29.00 18.18 21.63
N LEU A 632 -29.16 18.49 20.32
CA LEU A 632 -30.41 19.11 19.83
C LEU A 632 -31.62 18.18 20.01
N SER A 633 -31.41 16.87 19.79
CA SER A 633 -32.48 15.87 20.01
C SER A 633 -32.88 15.78 21.49
N LEU A 634 -31.93 15.89 22.42
CA LEU A 634 -32.21 15.97 23.84
C LEU A 634 -32.91 17.28 24.19
N LEU A 635 -32.49 18.40 23.60
CA LEU A 635 -33.12 19.71 23.81
C LEU A 635 -34.58 19.74 23.28
N SER A 636 -34.97 18.78 22.43
CA SER A 636 -36.37 18.61 21.98
C SER A 636 -37.35 18.29 23.11
N ILE A 637 -36.87 17.88 24.28
CA ILE A 637 -37.68 17.72 25.49
C ILE A 637 -38.17 19.08 25.95
N ALA A 638 -37.34 20.13 25.82
CA ALA A 638 -37.70 21.50 26.18
C ALA A 638 -38.45 22.25 25.07
N TRP A 639 -38.24 21.84 23.81
CA TRP A 639 -38.86 22.48 22.65
C TRP A 639 -39.14 21.49 21.53
N SER A 640 -40.39 21.16 21.30
CA SER A 640 -40.82 20.06 20.41
C SER A 640 -40.40 20.21 18.94
N PRO A 641 -40.24 21.39 18.30
CA PRO A 641 -39.73 21.48 16.92
C PRO A 641 -38.34 20.88 16.71
N LEU A 642 -37.50 20.83 17.77
CA LEU A 642 -36.19 20.18 17.70
C LEU A 642 -36.26 18.66 17.52
N ARG A 643 -37.45 18.04 17.60
CA ARG A 643 -37.64 16.61 17.22
C ARG A 643 -37.17 16.32 15.78
N LEU A 644 -37.15 17.33 14.90
CA LEU A 644 -36.55 17.20 13.55
C LEU A 644 -35.04 16.87 13.57
N ALA A 645 -34.35 17.09 14.69
CA ALA A 645 -32.95 16.63 14.84
C ALA A 645 -32.82 15.10 14.93
N LEU A 646 -33.87 14.36 15.36
CA LEU A 646 -33.84 12.91 15.46
C LEU A 646 -33.63 12.21 14.11
N PRO A 647 -34.37 12.47 13.02
CA PRO A 647 -34.11 11.90 11.73
C PRO A 647 -32.74 12.30 11.16
N LEU A 648 -32.26 13.53 11.43
CA LEU A 648 -30.93 13.98 11.05
C LEU A 648 -29.85 13.24 11.84
N LEU A 649 -30.05 12.97 13.13
CA LEU A 649 -29.16 12.17 13.97
C LEU A 649 -29.06 10.74 13.41
N LEU A 650 -30.17 10.11 13.05
CA LEU A 650 -30.19 8.79 12.43
C LEU A 650 -29.43 8.83 11.09
N LEU A 651 -29.68 9.83 10.25
CA LEU A 651 -28.98 9.99 8.96
C LEU A 651 -27.47 10.19 9.15
N ALA A 652 -27.04 10.87 10.21
CA ALA A 652 -25.63 11.10 10.52
C ALA A 652 -24.94 9.85 11.11
N THR A 653 -25.68 9.00 11.85
CA THR A 653 -25.10 7.80 12.51
C THR A 653 -25.06 6.57 11.57
N VAL A 654 -26.01 6.43 10.67
CA VAL A 654 -26.08 5.29 9.72
C VAL A 654 -24.82 5.12 8.89
N PRO A 655 -24.24 6.16 8.25
CA PRO A 655 -23.04 5.98 7.41
C PRO A 655 -21.82 5.41 8.13
N PRO A 656 -21.36 5.93 9.28
CA PRO A 656 -20.22 5.34 9.97
C PRO A 656 -20.49 3.90 10.45
N VAL A 657 -21.70 3.59 10.90
CA VAL A 657 -22.08 2.23 11.31
C VAL A 657 -22.08 1.29 10.10
N ALA A 658 -22.69 1.69 8.98
CA ALA A 658 -22.71 0.91 7.77
C ALA A 658 -21.29 0.63 7.25
N LEU A 659 -20.40 1.64 7.25
CA LEU A 659 -19.00 1.50 6.87
C LEU A 659 -18.24 0.54 7.80
N ALA A 660 -18.48 0.61 9.09
CA ALA A 660 -17.89 -0.29 10.09
C ALA A 660 -18.35 -1.75 9.85
N CYS A 661 -19.64 -1.97 9.66
CA CYS A 661 -20.20 -3.29 9.37
C CYS A 661 -19.68 -3.87 8.03
N LEU A 662 -19.61 -3.05 6.98
CA LEU A 662 -19.07 -3.46 5.69
C LEU A 662 -17.57 -3.77 5.74
N GLY A 663 -16.80 -2.97 6.50
CA GLY A 663 -15.38 -3.23 6.74
C GLY A 663 -15.18 -4.56 7.46
N ALA A 664 -15.92 -4.79 8.52
CA ALA A 664 -15.88 -6.03 9.29
C ALA A 664 -16.36 -7.28 8.50
N ALA A 665 -17.40 -7.12 7.67
CA ALA A 665 -17.90 -8.20 6.82
C ALA A 665 -16.89 -8.63 5.74
N ARG A 666 -16.04 -7.71 5.28
CA ARG A 666 -15.00 -7.94 4.29
C ARG A 666 -13.66 -8.34 4.90
N ALA A 667 -13.51 -8.22 6.21
CA ALA A 667 -12.30 -8.58 6.92
C ALA A 667 -12.00 -10.07 6.73
N ARG A 668 -10.74 -10.39 6.38
CA ARG A 668 -10.20 -11.75 6.32
C ARG A 668 -9.26 -11.90 7.48
N PHE A 669 -9.48 -12.90 8.27
CA PHE A 669 -8.66 -13.22 9.42
C PHE A 669 -7.59 -14.24 9.01
N SER A 670 -6.41 -14.12 9.57
CA SER A 670 -5.28 -15.02 9.28
C SER A 670 -5.57 -16.46 9.73
N ASP A 671 -6.38 -16.59 10.78
CA ASP A 671 -6.92 -17.85 11.28
C ASP A 671 -8.44 -17.70 11.42
N GLU A 672 -9.20 -18.21 10.45
CA GLU A 672 -10.66 -18.16 10.51
C GLU A 672 -11.18 -19.20 11.53
N PRO A 673 -11.87 -18.75 12.59
CA PRO A 673 -12.38 -19.69 13.58
C PRO A 673 -13.40 -20.65 12.98
N ARG A 674 -13.25 -21.93 13.27
CA ARG A 674 -14.23 -22.96 12.85
C ARG A 674 -15.61 -22.73 13.49
N ARG A 675 -15.66 -22.18 14.73
CA ARG A 675 -16.92 -21.93 15.45
C ARG A 675 -17.58 -20.65 14.96
N TRP A 676 -18.86 -20.71 14.58
CA TRP A 676 -19.64 -19.57 14.11
C TRP A 676 -19.63 -18.38 15.10
N ALA A 677 -19.85 -18.65 16.39
CA ALA A 677 -19.85 -17.61 17.42
C ALA A 677 -18.54 -16.82 17.49
N ALA A 678 -17.38 -17.51 17.34
CA ALA A 678 -16.07 -16.86 17.32
C ALA A 678 -15.87 -16.00 16.06
N ARG A 679 -16.36 -16.46 14.89
CA ARG A 679 -16.34 -15.66 13.64
C ARG A 679 -17.18 -14.37 13.79
N VAL A 680 -18.40 -14.50 14.33
CA VAL A 680 -19.25 -13.33 14.59
C VAL A 680 -18.59 -12.39 15.61
N GLY A 681 -18.02 -12.92 16.68
CA GLY A 681 -17.32 -12.15 17.71
C GLY A 681 -16.16 -11.32 17.13
N ARG A 682 -15.30 -11.93 16.28
CA ARG A 682 -14.21 -11.20 15.61
C ARG A 682 -14.74 -10.09 14.68
N ARG A 683 -15.79 -10.34 13.91
CA ARG A 683 -16.41 -9.33 13.06
C ARG A 683 -17.03 -8.19 13.86
N LEU A 684 -17.73 -8.47 14.95
CA LEU A 684 -18.27 -7.44 15.85
C LEU A 684 -17.15 -6.61 16.48
N LEU A 685 -16.07 -7.26 16.94
CA LEU A 685 -14.92 -6.55 17.47
C LEU A 685 -14.29 -5.64 16.42
N THR A 686 -14.09 -6.14 15.18
CA THR A 686 -13.55 -5.33 14.08
C THR A 686 -14.47 -4.13 13.79
N ALA A 687 -15.79 -4.30 13.74
CA ALA A 687 -16.74 -3.20 13.56
C ALA A 687 -16.65 -2.18 14.71
N ALA A 688 -16.55 -2.64 15.96
CA ALA A 688 -16.36 -1.77 17.11
C ALA A 688 -15.06 -0.95 17.04
N LEU A 689 -13.95 -1.58 16.59
CA LEU A 689 -12.67 -0.89 16.37
C LEU A 689 -12.77 0.17 15.27
N HIS A 690 -13.52 -0.08 14.18
CA HIS A 690 -13.81 0.91 13.14
C HIS A 690 -14.51 2.15 13.68
N LEU A 691 -15.45 1.99 14.62
CA LEU A 691 -16.15 3.09 15.26
C LEU A 691 -15.31 3.79 16.35
N ALA A 692 -14.50 3.03 17.06
CA ALA A 692 -13.65 3.54 18.13
C ALA A 692 -12.47 4.38 17.61
N GLN A 693 -11.90 4.04 16.45
CA GLN A 693 -10.72 4.69 15.90
C GLN A 693 -10.90 6.20 15.70
N PRO A 694 -11.94 6.70 15.00
CA PRO A 694 -12.13 8.14 14.82
C PRO A 694 -12.36 8.88 16.14
N LEU A 695 -13.05 8.25 17.10
CA LEU A 695 -13.25 8.82 18.44
C LEU A 695 -11.93 8.98 19.21
N ALA A 696 -11.07 7.96 19.16
CA ALA A 696 -9.76 8.03 19.79
C ALA A 696 -8.89 9.12 19.16
N ARG A 697 -8.88 9.23 17.83
CA ARG A 697 -8.18 10.30 17.11
C ARG A 697 -8.72 11.66 17.42
N LEU A 698 -10.05 11.83 17.44
CA LEU A 698 -10.69 13.09 17.85
C LEU A 698 -10.23 13.52 19.25
N ARG A 699 -10.25 12.58 20.22
CA ARG A 699 -9.74 12.86 21.57
C ARG A 699 -8.28 13.33 21.57
N GLY A 700 -7.43 12.71 20.74
CA GLY A 700 -6.03 13.11 20.57
C GLY A 700 -5.89 14.52 20.01
N ARG A 701 -6.61 14.82 18.93
CA ARG A 701 -6.64 16.14 18.27
C ARG A 701 -7.10 17.24 19.23
N LEU A 702 -8.20 17.01 19.93
CA LEU A 702 -8.75 17.97 20.91
C LEU A 702 -7.75 18.24 22.04
N LYS A 703 -7.03 17.23 22.54
CA LYS A 703 -6.01 17.39 23.58
C LYS A 703 -4.85 18.29 23.15
N GLU A 704 -4.48 18.25 21.87
CA GLU A 704 -3.43 19.11 21.30
C GLU A 704 -3.99 20.41 20.70
N GLY A 705 -5.27 20.71 20.91
CA GLY A 705 -5.89 21.97 20.46
C GLY A 705 -6.28 22.02 18.98
N LEU A 706 -6.31 20.91 18.27
CA LEU A 706 -6.84 20.83 16.91
C LEU A 706 -8.36 20.76 16.96
N THR A 707 -9.00 21.91 17.11
CA THR A 707 -10.46 22.06 17.18
C THR A 707 -10.99 22.74 15.91
N PRO A 708 -12.24 22.47 15.48
CA PRO A 708 -12.83 23.16 14.33
C PRO A 708 -12.92 24.68 14.50
N TRP A 709 -12.96 25.14 15.76
CA TRP A 709 -13.03 26.57 16.13
C TRP A 709 -11.69 27.15 16.55
N ARG A 710 -10.56 26.44 16.30
CA ARG A 710 -9.23 26.91 16.62
C ARG A 710 -8.91 28.24 15.92
N GLN A 711 -8.07 29.02 16.56
CA GLN A 711 -7.58 30.29 16.03
C GLN A 711 -6.14 30.13 15.56
N HIS A 712 -5.86 30.65 14.39
CA HIS A 712 -4.53 30.77 13.86
C HIS A 712 -4.03 32.20 14.02
N GLY A 713 -2.75 32.37 14.35
CA GLY A 713 -2.15 33.67 14.60
C GLY A 713 -2.48 34.27 15.98
N THR A 714 -1.73 35.28 16.36
CA THR A 714 -1.96 36.00 17.61
C THR A 714 -3.02 37.07 17.44
N PRO A 715 -4.08 37.07 18.30
CA PRO A 715 -5.08 38.12 18.27
C PRO A 715 -4.45 39.49 18.51
N ALA A 716 -4.79 40.45 17.66
CA ALA A 716 -4.45 41.84 17.88
C ALA A 716 -5.54 42.71 17.26
N PRO A 717 -5.77 43.90 17.76
CA PRO A 717 -6.76 44.83 17.19
C PRO A 717 -6.45 45.11 15.75
N ALA A 718 -7.38 44.80 14.85
CA ALA A 718 -7.29 45.10 13.42
C ALA A 718 -8.68 45.47 12.90
N PRO A 719 -8.75 46.35 11.88
CA PRO A 719 -10.01 46.77 11.30
C PRO A 719 -10.68 45.61 10.56
N LEU A 720 -12.01 45.55 10.66
CA LEU A 720 -12.88 44.58 9.98
C LEU A 720 -13.38 45.10 8.61
N TRP A 721 -12.68 46.04 8.02
CA TRP A 721 -12.99 46.56 6.69
C TRP A 721 -11.74 46.56 5.81
N SER A 722 -11.91 46.83 4.53
CA SER A 722 -10.81 46.91 3.55
C SER A 722 -9.84 48.02 3.92
N VAL A 723 -8.56 47.69 4.01
CA VAL A 723 -7.49 48.66 4.30
C VAL A 723 -6.43 48.58 3.21
N THR A 724 -6.03 49.75 2.72
CA THR A 724 -4.89 49.90 1.81
C THR A 724 -3.73 50.52 2.58
N THR A 725 -2.56 49.90 2.51
CA THR A 725 -1.32 50.44 3.07
C THR A 725 -0.27 50.49 1.96
N SER A 726 0.61 51.47 2.00
CA SER A 726 1.69 51.62 1.02
C SER A 726 3.01 51.82 1.73
N THR A 727 4.10 51.39 1.07
CA THR A 727 5.46 51.60 1.54
C THR A 727 6.37 51.85 0.33
N TRP A 728 7.39 52.71 0.53
CA TRP A 728 8.42 53.00 -0.46
C TRP A 728 9.58 52.02 -0.26
N SER A 729 10.14 51.49 -1.34
CA SER A 729 11.33 50.63 -1.33
C SER A 729 12.32 51.10 -2.38
N GLU A 730 13.52 51.42 -1.96
CA GLU A 730 14.63 51.77 -2.86
C GLU A 730 15.22 50.54 -3.57
N ARG A 731 14.97 49.37 -3.01
CA ARG A 731 15.38 48.07 -3.61
C ARG A 731 14.35 47.59 -4.59
N TRP A 732 14.78 47.37 -5.83
CA TRP A 732 13.95 46.74 -6.82
C TRP A 732 13.81 45.23 -6.53
N GLN A 733 12.60 44.75 -6.47
CA GLN A 733 12.28 43.34 -6.32
C GLN A 733 11.06 42.95 -7.16
N ALA A 734 11.10 41.79 -7.79
CA ALA A 734 9.97 41.24 -8.52
C ALA A 734 8.75 41.01 -7.60
N HIS A 735 7.55 41.22 -8.16
CA HIS A 735 6.27 41.08 -7.45
C HIS A 735 6.17 39.71 -6.75
N GLU A 736 6.55 38.62 -7.46
CA GLU A 736 6.48 37.24 -6.98
C GLU A 736 7.42 37.01 -5.78
N ARG A 737 8.59 37.65 -5.76
CA ARG A 737 9.53 37.52 -4.63
C ARG A 737 8.96 38.18 -3.37
N ARG A 738 8.30 39.32 -3.51
CA ARG A 738 7.65 39.99 -2.37
C ARG A 738 6.49 39.18 -1.82
N LEU A 739 5.66 38.58 -2.70
CA LEU A 739 4.58 37.68 -2.29
C LEU A 739 5.11 36.42 -1.60
N ALA A 740 6.15 35.80 -2.16
CA ALA A 740 6.79 34.63 -1.56
C ALA A 740 7.38 34.96 -0.18
N TRP A 741 7.99 36.13 -0.02
CA TRP A 741 8.51 36.58 1.27
C TRP A 741 7.39 36.83 2.30
N LEU A 742 6.31 37.52 1.88
CA LEU A 742 5.12 37.72 2.74
C LEU A 742 4.52 36.39 3.18
N GLU A 743 4.37 35.47 2.25
CA GLU A 743 3.86 34.13 2.54
C GLU A 743 4.74 33.39 3.55
N ALA A 744 6.07 33.36 3.34
CA ALA A 744 7.02 32.72 4.23
C ALA A 744 7.00 33.36 5.64
N THR A 745 6.95 34.71 5.71
CA THR A 745 6.89 35.44 6.97
C THR A 745 5.61 35.13 7.77
N MET A 746 4.46 35.09 7.08
CA MET A 746 3.19 34.75 7.73
C MET A 746 3.12 33.29 8.15
N ARG A 747 3.65 32.38 7.34
CA ARG A 747 3.75 30.93 7.70
C ARG A 747 4.65 30.71 8.92
N ALA A 748 5.74 31.47 9.04
CA ALA A 748 6.61 31.44 10.22
C ALA A 748 5.90 31.88 11.52
N GLU A 749 4.82 32.67 11.43
CA GLU A 749 3.93 32.98 12.55
C GLU A 749 2.90 31.87 12.85
N GLY A 750 2.96 30.72 12.16
CA GLY A 750 2.07 29.57 12.39
C GLY A 750 0.65 29.73 11.84
N VAL A 751 0.47 30.58 10.83
CA VAL A 751 -0.84 30.75 10.18
C VAL A 751 -0.92 30.03 8.85
N CYS A 752 -2.10 29.57 8.50
CA CYS A 752 -2.39 28.95 7.22
C CYS A 752 -2.53 30.03 6.14
N VAL A 753 -1.64 30.02 5.15
CA VAL A 753 -1.66 30.94 4.00
C VAL A 753 -1.92 30.14 2.74
N LEU A 754 -2.94 30.54 1.98
CA LEU A 754 -3.30 29.96 0.68
C LEU A 754 -2.98 30.98 -0.42
N ARG A 755 -2.51 30.47 -1.56
CA ARG A 755 -2.31 31.26 -2.79
C ARG A 755 -3.61 31.32 -3.58
N GLY A 756 -3.90 32.48 -4.15
CA GLY A 756 -4.97 32.63 -5.13
C GLY A 756 -4.69 31.82 -6.41
N SER A 757 -5.73 31.37 -7.08
CA SER A 757 -5.66 30.77 -8.39
C SER A 757 -5.65 31.84 -9.49
N GLY A 758 -5.36 31.45 -10.72
CA GLY A 758 -5.37 32.38 -11.86
C GLY A 758 -6.73 33.03 -12.17
N SER A 759 -7.81 32.60 -11.52
CA SER A 759 -9.16 33.19 -11.65
C SER A 759 -9.63 33.95 -10.41
N ASP A 760 -8.82 33.98 -9.34
CA ASP A 760 -9.13 34.70 -8.11
C ASP A 760 -8.71 36.17 -8.21
N CYS A 761 -9.44 37.06 -7.52
CA CYS A 761 -9.14 38.47 -7.44
C CYS A 761 -8.31 38.85 -6.19
N TRP A 762 -7.51 37.91 -5.70
CA TRP A 762 -6.64 38.08 -4.52
C TRP A 762 -5.39 37.22 -4.69
N ASP A 763 -4.29 37.62 -4.04
CA ASP A 763 -3.01 36.91 -4.14
C ASP A 763 -2.82 35.88 -3.03
N LEU A 764 -3.10 36.27 -1.77
CA LEU A 764 -2.98 35.41 -0.61
C LEU A 764 -4.22 35.51 0.28
N GLU A 765 -4.66 34.35 0.81
CA GLU A 765 -5.69 34.25 1.86
C GLU A 765 -5.03 33.74 3.14
N VAL A 766 -5.19 34.51 4.20
CA VAL A 766 -4.72 34.15 5.55
C VAL A 766 -5.90 33.67 6.36
N ARG A 767 -5.89 32.43 6.80
CA ARG A 767 -6.95 31.83 7.62
C ARG A 767 -6.72 32.14 9.10
N GLY A 768 -7.65 32.86 9.70
CA GLY A 768 -7.67 33.06 11.14
C GLY A 768 -8.31 31.91 11.89
N GLY A 769 -9.08 31.07 11.19
CA GLY A 769 -9.72 29.87 11.73
C GLY A 769 -10.82 29.33 10.83
N PHE A 770 -11.78 28.60 11.42
CA PHE A 770 -12.87 27.99 10.67
C PHE A 770 -13.94 29.00 10.21
N PHE A 771 -14.14 30.05 10.98
CA PHE A 771 -15.22 31.05 10.79
C PHE A 771 -14.76 32.37 10.19
N GLY A 772 -13.42 32.61 10.10
CA GLY A 772 -12.90 33.90 9.62
C GLY A 772 -11.54 33.79 8.97
N ALA A 773 -11.32 34.60 7.95
CA ALA A 773 -10.08 34.72 7.18
C ALA A 773 -9.85 36.20 6.81
N ALA A 774 -8.73 36.47 6.16
CA ALA A 774 -8.48 37.76 5.50
C ALA A 774 -7.76 37.52 4.18
N ARG A 775 -8.06 38.33 3.16
CA ARG A 775 -7.41 38.28 1.86
C ARG A 775 -6.56 39.51 1.63
N LEU A 776 -5.53 39.36 0.83
CA LEU A 776 -4.70 40.48 0.42
C LEU A 776 -4.46 40.46 -1.09
N LEU A 777 -4.21 41.66 -1.59
CA LEU A 777 -3.79 41.94 -2.97
C LEU A 777 -2.58 42.85 -2.88
N LEU A 778 -1.51 42.51 -3.59
CA LEU A 778 -0.27 43.31 -3.66
C LEU A 778 -0.17 43.99 -5.03
N ALA A 779 0.22 45.22 -5.06
CA ALA A 779 0.58 45.92 -6.28
C ALA A 779 1.95 46.60 -6.10
N VAL A 780 2.77 46.55 -7.14
CA VAL A 780 4.10 47.17 -7.17
C VAL A 780 4.14 48.13 -8.34
N GLU A 781 4.42 49.40 -8.06
CA GLU A 781 4.56 50.49 -9.06
C GLU A 781 6.00 50.91 -9.13
N ASP A 782 6.60 50.86 -10.32
CA ASP A 782 7.98 51.31 -10.56
C ASP A 782 8.01 52.81 -10.77
N HIS A 783 8.88 53.49 -10.04
CA HIS A 783 9.12 54.91 -10.10
C HIS A 783 10.63 55.23 -10.24
N PRO A 784 11.01 56.39 -10.76
CA PRO A 784 12.40 56.82 -10.73
C PRO A 784 12.93 56.85 -9.27
N GLY A 785 13.94 56.00 -8.99
CA GLY A 785 14.55 55.91 -7.67
C GLY A 785 13.97 54.85 -6.71
N GLY A 786 12.98 54.06 -7.11
CA GLY A 786 12.47 52.99 -6.27
C GLY A 786 11.10 52.45 -6.68
N GLN A 787 10.51 51.67 -5.83
CA GLN A 787 9.21 51.03 -6.03
C GLN A 787 8.21 51.47 -4.94
N LEU A 788 7.01 51.82 -5.35
CA LEU A 788 5.89 52.00 -4.42
C LEU A 788 5.12 50.68 -4.32
N VAL A 789 5.18 50.07 -3.15
CA VAL A 789 4.50 48.82 -2.85
C VAL A 789 3.17 49.08 -2.14
N ARG A 790 2.05 48.69 -2.75
CA ARG A 790 0.71 48.86 -2.19
C ARG A 790 0.15 47.49 -1.82
N LEU A 791 -0.36 47.36 -0.61
CA LEU A 791 -1.05 46.19 -0.11
C LEU A 791 -2.46 46.58 0.27
N ARG A 792 -3.45 45.93 -0.35
CA ARG A 792 -4.85 45.99 0.02
C ARG A 792 -5.22 44.71 0.74
N SER A 793 -5.80 44.82 1.94
CA SER A 793 -6.25 43.68 2.72
C SER A 793 -7.70 43.88 3.21
N TRP A 794 -8.46 42.81 3.27
CA TRP A 794 -9.84 42.85 3.74
C TRP A 794 -10.22 41.54 4.44
N PRO A 795 -11.16 41.57 5.44
CA PRO A 795 -11.65 40.37 6.06
C PRO A 795 -12.47 39.53 5.06
N ASP A 796 -12.35 38.21 5.16
CA ASP A 796 -13.18 37.25 4.45
C ASP A 796 -13.92 36.39 5.44
N VAL A 797 -15.26 36.41 5.38
CA VAL A 797 -16.12 35.62 6.26
C VAL A 797 -16.75 34.52 5.42
N PRO A 798 -16.26 33.26 5.54
CA PRO A 798 -16.84 32.14 4.81
C PRO A 798 -18.33 31.98 5.12
N ALA A 799 -19.15 31.77 4.09
CA ALA A 799 -20.62 31.71 4.20
C ALA A 799 -21.15 30.72 5.24
N ARG A 800 -20.38 29.67 5.55
CA ARG A 800 -20.71 28.65 6.57
C ARG A 800 -20.89 29.23 7.97
N GLY A 801 -20.12 30.24 8.37
CA GLY A 801 -20.24 30.91 9.67
C GLY A 801 -21.55 31.68 9.81
N PRO A 802 -21.80 32.66 8.92
CA PRO A 802 -23.08 33.42 8.92
C PRO A 802 -24.30 32.51 8.79
N LEU A 803 -24.26 31.48 7.91
CA LEU A 803 -25.40 30.55 7.76
C LEU A 803 -25.70 29.79 9.05
N PHE A 804 -24.67 29.29 9.73
CA PHE A 804 -24.84 28.58 10.98
C PHE A 804 -25.35 29.52 12.11
N MET A 805 -24.75 30.72 12.19
CA MET A 805 -25.17 31.76 13.14
C MET A 805 -26.64 32.15 12.93
N LEU A 806 -27.04 32.48 11.70
CA LEU A 806 -28.39 32.83 11.33
C LEU A 806 -29.39 31.71 11.61
N GLY A 807 -29.00 30.45 11.33
CA GLY A 807 -29.82 29.28 11.66
C GLY A 807 -30.06 29.12 13.17
N CYS A 808 -28.99 29.22 13.97
CA CYS A 808 -29.12 29.20 15.43
C CYS A 808 -29.94 30.39 15.96
N ALA A 809 -29.78 31.59 15.42
CA ALA A 809 -30.54 32.78 15.81
C ALA A 809 -32.02 32.66 15.45
N ALA A 810 -32.35 32.14 14.26
CA ALA A 810 -33.74 31.91 13.85
C ALA A 810 -34.43 30.85 14.75
N LEU A 811 -33.73 29.78 15.08
CA LEU A 811 -34.21 28.75 15.98
C LEU A 811 -34.36 29.30 17.39
N ALA A 812 -33.41 30.12 17.88
CA ALA A 812 -33.50 30.80 19.18
C ALA A 812 -34.74 31.73 19.27
N TRP A 813 -34.98 32.49 18.20
CA TRP A 813 -36.16 33.39 18.13
C TRP A 813 -37.47 32.60 18.10
N GLY A 814 -37.56 31.50 17.34
CA GLY A 814 -38.71 30.60 17.34
C GLY A 814 -38.96 29.99 18.71
N ALA A 815 -37.92 29.52 19.39
CA ALA A 815 -38.02 28.98 20.76
C ALA A 815 -38.47 30.04 21.78
N ALA A 816 -38.00 31.29 21.61
CA ALA A 816 -38.42 32.41 22.47
C ALA A 816 -39.91 32.74 22.27
N ARG A 817 -40.40 32.73 21.00
CA ARG A 817 -41.84 32.90 20.73
C ARG A 817 -42.71 31.84 21.37
N ASP A 818 -42.23 30.61 21.39
CA ASP A 818 -42.93 29.48 22.01
C ASP A 818 -42.67 29.37 23.51
N GLN A 819 -42.10 30.41 24.12
CA GLN A 819 -41.75 30.48 25.56
C GLN A 819 -40.83 29.34 26.05
N ALA A 820 -40.12 28.70 25.16
CA ALA A 820 -39.16 27.66 25.47
C ALA A 820 -37.79 28.27 25.85
N THR A 821 -37.72 28.95 26.99
CA THR A 821 -36.61 29.81 27.44
C THR A 821 -35.25 29.09 27.43
N LEU A 822 -35.20 27.83 27.89
CA LEU A 822 -33.95 27.03 27.90
C LEU A 822 -33.42 26.83 26.50
N ALA A 823 -34.27 26.48 25.55
CA ALA A 823 -33.87 26.27 24.16
C ALA A 823 -33.46 27.59 23.50
N ALA A 824 -34.20 28.68 23.75
CA ALA A 824 -33.89 30.01 23.23
C ALA A 824 -32.52 30.50 23.71
N VAL A 825 -32.23 30.38 25.00
CA VAL A 825 -30.93 30.77 25.58
C VAL A 825 -29.81 29.91 25.04
N ALA A 826 -29.96 28.59 25.01
CA ALA A 826 -28.88 27.68 24.48
C ALA A 826 -28.54 27.97 23.03
N LEU A 827 -29.55 28.13 22.16
CA LEU A 827 -29.37 28.44 20.74
C LEU A 827 -28.83 29.86 20.52
N GLY A 828 -29.28 30.84 21.31
CA GLY A 828 -28.80 32.22 21.30
C GLY A 828 -27.32 32.31 21.69
N VAL A 829 -26.89 31.57 22.71
CA VAL A 829 -25.46 31.48 23.12
C VAL A 829 -24.62 30.85 22.02
N CYS A 830 -25.12 29.80 21.35
CA CYS A 830 -24.42 29.22 20.21
C CYS A 830 -24.28 30.24 19.07
N ALA A 831 -25.31 30.99 18.72
CA ALA A 831 -25.23 32.00 17.66
C ALA A 831 -24.23 33.11 18.02
N LEU A 832 -24.26 33.61 19.24
CA LEU A 832 -23.32 34.64 19.74
C LEU A 832 -21.89 34.14 19.75
N PHE A 833 -21.66 32.89 20.18
CA PHE A 833 -20.33 32.28 20.18
C PHE A 833 -19.73 32.23 18.77
N VAL A 834 -20.51 31.80 17.77
CA VAL A 834 -20.04 31.73 16.37
C VAL A 834 -19.72 33.11 15.81
N ALA A 835 -20.59 34.12 16.12
CA ALA A 835 -20.34 35.50 15.70
C ALA A 835 -19.03 36.05 16.29
N LEU A 836 -18.84 35.91 17.60
CA LEU A 836 -17.63 36.40 18.30
C LEU A 836 -16.37 35.71 17.78
N ARG A 837 -16.41 34.38 17.53
CA ARG A 837 -15.29 33.64 16.98
C ARG A 837 -15.00 34.06 15.54
N GLY A 838 -15.98 34.35 14.71
CA GLY A 838 -15.79 34.87 13.36
C GLY A 838 -15.05 36.19 13.35
N VAL A 839 -15.49 37.15 14.20
CA VAL A 839 -14.85 38.45 14.38
C VAL A 839 -13.40 38.29 14.86
N GLU A 840 -13.16 37.50 15.88
CA GLU A 840 -11.84 37.25 16.45
C GLU A 840 -10.87 36.63 15.41
N GLN A 841 -11.34 35.70 14.63
CA GLN A 841 -10.54 35.06 13.59
C GLN A 841 -10.21 36.00 12.42
N CYS A 842 -11.15 36.84 11.99
CA CYS A 842 -10.91 37.88 10.98
C CYS A 842 -9.91 38.92 11.47
N THR A 843 -10.03 39.39 12.70
CA THR A 843 -9.08 40.37 13.26
C THR A 843 -7.68 39.80 13.42
N ALA A 844 -7.53 38.56 13.85
CA ALA A 844 -6.24 37.88 13.93
C ALA A 844 -5.57 37.73 12.57
N ALA A 845 -6.31 37.33 11.53
CA ALA A 845 -5.81 37.22 10.16
C ALA A 845 -5.37 38.60 9.60
N MET A 846 -6.19 39.61 9.75
CA MET A 846 -5.87 40.99 9.35
C MET A 846 -4.65 41.57 10.10
N ALA A 847 -4.53 41.27 11.40
CA ALA A 847 -3.38 41.67 12.19
C ALA A 847 -2.07 41.01 11.71
N THR A 848 -2.14 39.73 11.34
CA THR A 848 -0.99 38.97 10.79
C THR A 848 -0.51 39.59 9.46
N ILE A 849 -1.42 39.86 8.53
CA ILE A 849 -1.09 40.52 7.26
C ILE A 849 -0.40 41.86 7.53
N ARG A 850 -0.94 42.68 8.43
CA ARG A 850 -0.38 44.01 8.77
C ARG A 850 1.01 43.88 9.40
N ARG A 851 1.23 42.92 10.29
CA ARG A 851 2.57 42.68 10.87
C ARG A 851 3.58 42.29 9.81
N ALA A 852 3.25 41.35 8.94
CA ALA A 852 4.11 40.90 7.84
C ALA A 852 4.46 42.09 6.92
N PHE A 853 3.49 42.90 6.54
CA PHE A 853 3.73 44.06 5.68
C PHE A 853 4.58 45.13 6.37
N ARG A 854 4.44 45.37 7.67
CA ARG A 854 5.32 46.26 8.42
C ARG A 854 6.78 45.80 8.48
N ARG A 855 7.05 44.49 8.51
CA ARG A 855 8.42 43.95 8.40
C ARG A 855 8.98 44.15 7.01
N LEU A 856 8.17 43.94 5.96
CA LEU A 856 8.56 44.26 4.58
C LEU A 856 8.93 45.73 4.43
N SER A 857 8.19 46.65 5.08
CA SER A 857 8.48 48.09 5.02
C SER A 857 9.73 48.53 5.77
N LYS A 858 10.25 47.71 6.73
CA LYS A 858 11.50 48.02 7.47
C LYS A 858 12.77 47.47 6.82
N GLY A 859 12.63 46.84 5.67
CA GLY A 859 13.78 46.37 4.90
C GLY A 859 14.32 45.01 5.34
N ASP A 860 13.56 44.23 6.13
CA ASP A 860 13.88 42.86 6.58
C ASP A 860 13.73 41.83 5.42
N CYS A 861 13.75 42.27 4.17
CA CYS A 861 13.64 41.42 2.97
C CYS A 861 15.01 41.11 2.38
#